data_0bb99ce0e7b1e224e64c8f4327a672a1
#
_entry.id   0bb99ce0e7b1e224e64c8f4327a672a1
#
_cell.length_a   1.000
_cell.length_b   1.000
_cell.length_c   1.000
_cell.angle_alpha   90.00
_cell.angle_beta   90.00
_cell.angle_gamma   90.00
#
_symmetry.space_group_name_H-M   'P 1'
#
loop_
_entity.id
_entity.type
_entity.pdbx_description
1 polymer ?
#
loop_
_entity_poly.entity_id
_entity_poly.type
_entity_poly.pdbx_seq_one_letter_code
_entity_poly.pdbx_strand_id
1 'polypeptide(L)'
;RLAASVSSQYVSSILLCAPYAREAVTLELVGGAVISQPYIDMTIAMMRTFGVIVTRDPGTDVYRIPQGTYVNPAQYAIESDASSATYPLAIAAITGTTCTLENIGSASLQGDARFAVDVLARMGCDVVQTANETTVTGPKRGELKAIGEVDMEPMTDAFLTACALAAVAQGGEGNTTRIVGIANQRVKECNRIKAMIDQLAKFGVQTKELDDGLEVYGRPFNTLTRGASIHCYDDHRVAMAFSVLSTIVPDTIIEEKRCVEKTWPNWWDDLENKIGIKVGGIELPHAESSTAATSGTPSPAASASVILIGMRGSGKTHVGTLASAALSWPFIDADHFFEAKHNISVREFVHVNGWPAFRAAETENLKQIIQEAGTGHVVSMGGGIVETPEARDILKNYAKTGPAVHVLRNIEEIVSYLGDENARPAYGEPITEVFKRREPWFIKCANYDFINHITVDGGEATNAEISRFFKHITGQPNLAENVAAGKRSYFLSLTYPDVVPALRHMPDLTTGVDAVELRVDLLRAPDALASIPSQAYVSAQVASLRRATSLPIIFTVRTIGQGGAFPDNSEKDAFELLGLALRLGVEYVDVEISASEKLITELAARKGFSQIIASWHDWSGKMKWNEDVVRSKYALASQLGDIVKIVGKADTLQDNFALHDFVARANLQRGAKPIIAINMGVEGQMSRILNATLSPVTHPLLPSKAAPGQLSFAQIQKALNLLGQLPARRHFLFGNPIAHSMSPTLHNAGFEVLGLPHTYELLETTNVGEEIKATLAAPDFGGASVTIPFKLDVIPLLDKLSPAAEAIGAVNTIIPVIEGGNRILRGDNTDWLGIRESIRSRAPSIGAPAAALVIGAGGTARAAIFALQSLGAQRIYLFNRTASKAQVLVEAFPDAPVKLIETLDVWPAEGPAPTVIISTVPVSATTTDSTNPGVLLPLALFDATVNGVVVDMAYKPAETPLITLAKSAAPNWARVMGVEVLLEQGYAQFETWTGRRCTKHVVSKSVLEKYFETA
;
A
#
# COMPACT_ATOMS: atom_id res chain seq x y z
N ARG A 1 29.14 20.74 -14.44
CA ARG A 1 28.79 20.15 -15.74
C ARG A 1 27.68 19.14 -15.61
N LEU A 2 26.67 19.16 -16.47
CA LEU A 2 25.53 18.28 -16.45
C LEU A 2 25.19 17.79 -17.86
N ALA A 3 24.91 16.48 -18.01
CA ALA A 3 24.39 15.97 -19.29
C ALA A 3 22.90 16.33 -19.42
N ALA A 4 22.55 17.07 -20.48
CA ALA A 4 21.18 17.51 -20.75
C ALA A 4 20.51 16.72 -21.90
N SER A 5 21.15 15.67 -22.38
CA SER A 5 20.66 14.81 -23.46
C SER A 5 19.62 13.77 -23.03
N VAL A 6 19.23 13.72 -21.74
CA VAL A 6 18.25 12.76 -21.19
C VAL A 6 16.97 13.46 -20.80
N SER A 7 17.02 14.54 -20.02
CA SER A 7 15.83 15.27 -19.58
C SER A 7 16.18 16.70 -19.11
N SER A 8 15.40 17.67 -19.55
CA SER A 8 15.46 19.08 -19.09
C SER A 8 15.13 19.23 -17.60
N GLN A 9 14.42 18.28 -16.99
CA GLN A 9 14.06 18.33 -15.55
C GLN A 9 15.30 18.30 -14.63
N TYR A 10 16.37 17.61 -15.02
CA TYR A 10 17.64 17.62 -14.26
C TYR A 10 18.27 19.01 -14.28
N VAL A 11 18.16 19.74 -15.40
CA VAL A 11 18.63 21.10 -15.52
C VAL A 11 17.79 22.04 -14.65
N SER A 12 16.46 21.97 -14.75
CA SER A 12 15.53 22.76 -13.96
C SER A 12 15.71 22.57 -12.46
N SER A 13 15.94 21.35 -11.99
CA SER A 13 16.15 21.08 -10.56
C SER A 13 17.41 21.77 -10.02
N ILE A 14 18.51 21.79 -10.79
CA ILE A 14 19.73 22.49 -10.40
C ILE A 14 19.51 24.00 -10.46
N LEU A 15 18.90 24.55 -11.54
CA LEU A 15 18.61 25.97 -11.68
C LEU A 15 17.83 26.49 -10.46
N LEU A 16 16.77 25.80 -10.06
CA LEU A 16 15.90 26.22 -8.95
C LEU A 16 16.60 26.20 -7.58
N CYS A 17 17.54 25.27 -7.36
CA CYS A 17 18.24 25.15 -6.07
C CYS A 17 19.53 25.99 -6.01
N ALA A 18 20.14 26.30 -7.17
CA ALA A 18 21.44 26.98 -7.26
C ALA A 18 21.53 28.35 -6.57
N PRO A 19 20.47 29.19 -6.49
CA PRO A 19 20.54 30.46 -5.76
C PRO A 19 20.90 30.31 -4.29
N TYR A 20 20.59 29.15 -3.66
CA TYR A 20 20.92 28.86 -2.27
C TYR A 20 22.28 28.19 -2.06
N ALA A 21 23.08 28.02 -3.11
CA ALA A 21 24.43 27.51 -2.98
C ALA A 21 25.34 28.48 -2.23
N ARG A 22 26.46 27.98 -1.71
CA ARG A 22 27.43 28.82 -0.96
C ARG A 22 28.11 29.90 -1.82
N GLU A 23 28.12 29.71 -3.15
CA GLU A 23 28.70 30.60 -4.13
C GLU A 23 27.80 30.64 -5.36
N ALA A 24 27.98 31.68 -6.23
CA ALA A 24 27.29 31.74 -7.51
C ALA A 24 27.64 30.51 -8.38
N VAL A 25 26.64 29.90 -8.99
CA VAL A 25 26.80 28.64 -9.74
C VAL A 25 26.92 28.90 -11.22
N THR A 26 27.90 28.28 -11.86
CA THR A 26 28.00 28.19 -13.34
C THR A 26 27.66 26.78 -13.76
N LEU A 27 26.54 26.62 -14.47
CA LEU A 27 26.05 25.33 -14.99
C LEU A 27 26.35 25.22 -16.47
N GLU A 28 27.22 24.31 -16.87
CA GLU A 28 27.56 23.99 -18.25
C GLU A 28 26.86 22.69 -18.66
N LEU A 29 26.01 22.75 -19.70
CA LEU A 29 25.36 21.56 -20.22
C LEU A 29 26.29 20.89 -21.24
N VAL A 30 26.45 19.58 -21.11
CA VAL A 30 27.38 18.76 -21.90
C VAL A 30 26.73 17.46 -22.40
N GLY A 31 27.37 16.74 -23.30
CA GLY A 31 26.95 15.36 -23.67
C GLY A 31 25.94 15.27 -24.82
N GLY A 32 25.84 16.30 -25.66
CA GLY A 32 25.01 16.34 -26.87
C GLY A 32 24.03 17.50 -26.92
N ALA A 33 23.05 17.43 -27.81
CA ALA A 33 22.04 18.48 -27.96
C ALA A 33 21.16 18.51 -26.66
N VAL A 34 20.81 19.74 -26.26
CA VAL A 34 19.90 19.95 -25.10
C VAL A 34 18.50 19.60 -25.54
N ILE A 35 17.87 18.64 -24.83
CA ILE A 35 16.51 18.19 -25.11
C ILE A 35 15.50 19.05 -24.35
N SER A 36 14.40 19.41 -25.03
CA SER A 36 13.29 20.19 -24.47
C SER A 36 13.74 21.53 -23.88
N GLN A 37 14.51 22.32 -24.63
CA GLN A 37 14.97 23.64 -24.26
C GLN A 37 13.84 24.60 -23.79
N PRO A 38 12.60 24.58 -24.34
CA PRO A 38 11.50 25.41 -23.84
C PRO A 38 11.23 25.29 -22.35
N TYR A 39 11.37 24.10 -21.77
CA TYR A 39 11.17 23.89 -20.32
C TYR A 39 12.27 24.46 -19.43
N ILE A 40 13.51 24.55 -19.96
CA ILE A 40 14.61 25.25 -19.30
C ILE A 40 14.34 26.77 -19.34
N ASP A 41 13.92 27.28 -20.46
CA ASP A 41 13.61 28.71 -20.66
C ASP A 41 12.42 29.14 -19.80
N MET A 42 11.38 28.28 -19.67
CA MET A 42 10.26 28.49 -18.77
C MET A 42 10.71 28.53 -17.29
N THR A 43 11.60 27.63 -16.88
CA THR A 43 12.16 27.61 -15.52
C THR A 43 12.91 28.93 -15.24
N ILE A 44 13.74 29.39 -16.16
CA ILE A 44 14.49 30.64 -16.04
C ILE A 44 13.55 31.85 -15.97
N ALA A 45 12.52 31.89 -16.82
CA ALA A 45 11.50 32.94 -16.79
C ALA A 45 10.75 33.00 -15.46
N MET A 46 10.39 31.85 -14.90
CA MET A 46 9.77 31.76 -13.57
C MET A 46 10.73 32.24 -12.48
N MET A 47 12.00 31.83 -12.48
CA MET A 47 13.01 32.28 -11.52
C MET A 47 13.15 33.80 -11.57
N ARG A 48 13.11 34.41 -12.77
CA ARG A 48 13.15 35.88 -12.94
C ARG A 48 11.95 36.55 -12.28
N THR A 49 10.75 36.02 -12.44
CA THR A 49 9.52 36.53 -11.81
C THR A 49 9.63 36.50 -10.27
N PHE A 50 10.33 35.51 -9.73
CA PHE A 50 10.61 35.40 -8.31
C PHE A 50 11.94 36.08 -7.88
N GLY A 51 12.47 36.98 -8.69
CA GLY A 51 13.59 37.86 -8.32
C GLY A 51 14.99 37.29 -8.57
N VAL A 52 15.15 36.11 -9.14
CA VAL A 52 16.44 35.50 -9.48
C VAL A 52 16.69 35.56 -10.99
N ILE A 53 17.71 36.31 -11.41
CA ILE A 53 18.03 36.51 -12.82
C ILE A 53 19.18 35.60 -13.25
N VAL A 54 18.83 34.53 -13.97
CA VAL A 54 19.79 33.63 -14.61
C VAL A 54 20.21 34.21 -15.97
N THR A 55 21.50 34.19 -16.29
CA THR A 55 22.01 34.59 -17.59
C THR A 55 22.63 33.41 -18.33
N ARG A 56 22.40 33.32 -19.65
CA ARG A 56 23.05 32.36 -20.54
C ARG A 56 24.13 33.03 -21.36
N ASP A 57 25.33 32.47 -21.41
CA ASP A 57 26.42 32.98 -22.23
C ASP A 57 26.03 32.86 -23.72
N PRO A 58 26.15 33.93 -24.52
CA PRO A 58 25.69 33.92 -25.90
C PRO A 58 26.33 32.82 -26.76
N GLY A 59 25.49 32.03 -27.45
CA GLY A 59 25.94 30.94 -28.33
C GLY A 59 26.48 29.70 -27.61
N THR A 60 26.24 29.58 -26.33
CA THR A 60 26.69 28.42 -25.51
C THR A 60 25.55 27.88 -24.66
N ASP A 61 25.75 26.70 -24.08
CA ASP A 61 24.84 26.07 -23.10
C ASP A 61 25.39 26.22 -21.66
N VAL A 62 25.90 27.45 -21.39
CA VAL A 62 26.44 27.83 -20.07
C VAL A 62 25.50 28.82 -19.39
N TYR A 63 24.99 28.48 -18.24
CA TYR A 63 24.08 29.29 -17.43
C TYR A 63 24.79 29.78 -16.18
N ARG A 64 24.65 31.08 -15.87
CA ARG A 64 25.19 31.70 -14.65
C ARG A 64 24.05 32.03 -13.71
N ILE A 65 24.06 31.44 -12.56
CA ILE A 65 23.02 31.57 -11.53
C ILE A 65 23.63 32.31 -10.34
N PRO A 66 23.15 33.54 -10.04
CA PRO A 66 23.63 34.29 -8.88
C PRO A 66 23.16 33.69 -7.59
N GLN A 67 23.90 33.92 -6.52
CA GLN A 67 23.35 33.73 -5.18
C GLN A 67 22.14 34.65 -4.96
N GLY A 68 21.13 34.19 -4.27
CA GLY A 68 19.96 34.99 -3.97
C GLY A 68 18.90 34.25 -3.22
N THR A 69 17.88 34.98 -2.83
CA THR A 69 16.68 34.43 -2.18
C THR A 69 15.49 34.74 -3.06
N TYR A 70 14.62 33.78 -3.28
CA TYR A 70 13.38 34.01 -4.01
C TYR A 70 12.46 34.96 -3.24
N VAL A 71 11.88 35.91 -3.98
CA VAL A 71 10.90 36.87 -3.46
C VAL A 71 9.59 36.66 -4.18
N ASN A 72 8.53 36.38 -3.42
CA ASN A 72 7.21 36.17 -3.96
C ASN A 72 6.68 37.45 -4.64
N PRO A 73 6.20 37.36 -5.89
CA PRO A 73 5.47 38.46 -6.50
C PRO A 73 4.13 38.69 -5.76
N ALA A 74 3.59 39.91 -5.85
CA ALA A 74 2.28 40.22 -5.22
C ALA A 74 1.14 39.37 -5.76
N GLN A 75 1.21 38.98 -7.03
CA GLN A 75 0.28 38.10 -7.73
C GLN A 75 1.06 37.23 -8.71
N TYR A 76 0.68 35.97 -8.82
CA TYR A 76 1.23 35.03 -9.80
C TYR A 76 0.12 34.13 -10.33
N ALA A 77 -0.19 34.21 -11.61
CA ALA A 77 -1.13 33.31 -12.27
C ALA A 77 -0.39 32.07 -12.76
N ILE A 78 -0.82 30.90 -12.32
CA ILE A 78 -0.30 29.62 -12.80
C ILE A 78 -0.99 29.34 -14.13
N GLU A 79 -0.18 29.11 -15.15
CA GLU A 79 -0.62 28.74 -16.51
C GLU A 79 -1.26 27.33 -16.52
N SER A 80 -2.20 27.08 -17.44
CA SER A 80 -2.70 25.73 -17.70
C SER A 80 -1.60 24.83 -18.23
N ASP A 81 -1.67 23.52 -17.96
CA ASP A 81 -0.69 22.55 -18.49
C ASP A 81 -0.92 22.32 -19.99
N ALA A 82 0.02 22.80 -20.81
CA ALA A 82 -0.06 22.70 -22.26
C ALA A 82 -0.05 21.24 -22.76
N SER A 83 0.66 20.34 -22.09
CA SER A 83 0.69 18.94 -22.49
C SER A 83 -0.67 18.25 -22.26
N SER A 84 -1.33 18.52 -21.14
CA SER A 84 -2.70 18.07 -20.88
C SER A 84 -3.73 18.73 -21.77
N ALA A 85 -3.52 20.00 -22.16
CA ALA A 85 -4.37 20.72 -23.09
C ALA A 85 -4.49 20.04 -24.49
N THR A 86 -3.50 19.25 -24.87
CA THR A 86 -3.54 18.51 -26.13
C THR A 86 -4.72 17.53 -26.25
N TYR A 87 -5.18 16.93 -25.15
CA TYR A 87 -6.22 15.92 -25.18
C TYR A 87 -7.61 16.48 -25.52
N PRO A 88 -8.17 17.50 -24.84
CA PRO A 88 -9.45 18.07 -25.24
C PRO A 88 -9.42 18.73 -26.60
N LEU A 89 -8.30 19.37 -27.01
CA LEU A 89 -8.14 19.89 -28.35
C LEU A 89 -8.13 18.77 -29.40
N ALA A 90 -7.49 17.66 -29.12
CA ALA A 90 -7.51 16.47 -29.99
C ALA A 90 -8.90 15.80 -30.04
N ILE A 91 -9.67 15.82 -28.96
CA ILE A 91 -11.07 15.35 -28.98
C ILE A 91 -11.89 16.22 -29.92
N ALA A 92 -11.76 17.54 -29.87
CA ALA A 92 -12.43 18.42 -30.83
C ALA A 92 -12.01 18.11 -32.27
N ALA A 93 -10.70 17.93 -32.51
CA ALA A 93 -10.15 17.59 -33.82
C ALA A 93 -10.73 16.27 -34.38
N ILE A 94 -10.74 15.20 -33.59
CA ILE A 94 -11.12 13.86 -34.04
C ILE A 94 -12.63 13.66 -34.17
N THR A 95 -13.41 14.42 -33.36
CA THR A 95 -14.90 14.34 -33.37
C THR A 95 -15.57 15.34 -34.33
N GLY A 96 -14.84 16.37 -34.80
CA GLY A 96 -15.37 17.46 -35.62
C GLY A 96 -16.20 18.46 -34.82
N THR A 97 -15.79 18.73 -33.58
CA THR A 97 -16.42 19.70 -32.66
C THR A 97 -15.47 20.87 -32.39
N THR A 98 -15.87 21.80 -31.54
CA THR A 98 -15.05 22.95 -31.14
C THR A 98 -14.72 22.87 -29.64
N CYS A 99 -13.44 23.14 -29.31
CA CYS A 99 -12.98 23.27 -27.93
C CYS A 99 -12.17 24.56 -27.77
N THR A 100 -12.48 25.30 -26.72
CA THR A 100 -11.73 26.50 -26.33
C THR A 100 -11.12 26.27 -24.94
N LEU A 101 -9.83 26.52 -24.83
CA LEU A 101 -9.08 26.43 -23.57
C LEU A 101 -8.53 27.79 -23.19
N GLU A 102 -8.95 28.25 -22.02
CA GLU A 102 -8.49 29.49 -21.40
C GLU A 102 -7.15 29.28 -20.68
N ASN A 103 -6.42 30.37 -20.45
CA ASN A 103 -5.15 30.43 -19.73
C ASN A 103 -4.03 29.53 -20.35
N ILE A 104 -4.12 29.31 -21.67
CA ILE A 104 -3.06 28.68 -22.47
C ILE A 104 -3.15 29.19 -23.91
N GLY A 105 -2.08 29.87 -24.41
CA GLY A 105 -2.05 30.49 -25.73
C GLY A 105 -0.65 30.69 -26.26
N SER A 106 -0.49 31.58 -27.24
CA SER A 106 0.77 31.83 -27.92
C SER A 106 1.83 32.52 -27.05
N ALA A 107 1.44 33.10 -25.90
CA ALA A 107 2.38 33.67 -24.93
C ALA A 107 3.02 32.64 -24.00
N SER A 108 2.52 31.42 -23.99
CA SER A 108 3.06 30.33 -23.17
C SER A 108 4.47 29.93 -23.60
N LEU A 109 5.34 29.73 -22.63
CA LEU A 109 6.69 29.18 -22.83
C LEU A 109 6.73 27.66 -22.86
N GLN A 110 5.61 26.99 -22.59
CA GLN A 110 5.50 25.55 -22.68
C GLN A 110 5.54 25.11 -24.14
N GLY A 111 6.45 24.20 -24.50
CA GLY A 111 6.62 23.74 -25.88
C GLY A 111 5.34 23.17 -26.49
N ASP A 112 4.57 22.42 -25.68
CA ASP A 112 3.32 21.76 -26.07
C ASP A 112 2.17 22.75 -26.41
N ALA A 113 2.28 24.03 -26.03
CA ALA A 113 1.30 25.07 -26.42
C ALA A 113 1.23 25.31 -27.95
N ARG A 114 2.25 24.88 -28.68
CA ARG A 114 2.32 24.95 -30.15
C ARG A 114 1.57 23.79 -30.82
N PHE A 115 1.14 22.76 -30.08
CA PHE A 115 0.49 21.57 -30.63
C PHE A 115 -0.70 21.88 -31.54
N ALA A 116 -1.52 22.85 -31.16
CA ALA A 116 -2.66 23.24 -31.97
C ALA A 116 -2.24 23.78 -33.34
N VAL A 117 -1.21 24.66 -33.37
CA VAL A 117 -0.75 25.31 -34.59
C VAL A 117 0.13 24.37 -35.43
N ASP A 118 1.06 23.64 -34.80
CA ASP A 118 2.07 22.86 -35.53
C ASP A 118 1.55 21.46 -35.95
N VAL A 119 0.54 20.95 -35.25
CA VAL A 119 -0.04 19.61 -35.56
C VAL A 119 -1.49 19.71 -36.02
N LEU A 120 -2.40 20.28 -35.20
CA LEU A 120 -3.84 20.21 -35.50
C LEU A 120 -4.21 21.05 -36.73
N ALA A 121 -3.65 22.24 -36.90
CA ALA A 121 -3.89 23.05 -38.09
C ALA A 121 -3.42 22.34 -39.39
N ARG A 122 -2.27 21.66 -39.34
CA ARG A 122 -1.77 20.85 -40.48
C ARG A 122 -2.66 19.63 -40.74
N MET A 123 -3.30 19.05 -39.69
CA MET A 123 -4.28 17.97 -39.84
C MET A 123 -5.65 18.44 -40.36
N GLY A 124 -5.80 19.73 -40.63
CA GLY A 124 -6.98 20.32 -41.25
C GLY A 124 -7.98 20.91 -40.27
N CYS A 125 -7.60 21.15 -39.03
CA CYS A 125 -8.42 21.88 -38.04
C CYS A 125 -8.33 23.40 -38.27
N ASP A 126 -9.41 24.12 -37.94
CA ASP A 126 -9.39 25.55 -37.81
C ASP A 126 -8.89 25.91 -36.41
N VAL A 127 -7.78 26.66 -36.32
CA VAL A 127 -7.11 26.99 -35.07
C VAL A 127 -7.04 28.50 -34.90
N VAL A 128 -7.59 28.97 -33.79
CA VAL A 128 -7.47 30.36 -33.35
C VAL A 128 -6.73 30.38 -32.01
N GLN A 129 -5.53 30.95 -31.99
CA GLN A 129 -4.73 31.07 -30.79
C GLN A 129 -4.40 32.53 -30.50
N THR A 130 -4.89 33.04 -29.37
CA THR A 130 -4.53 34.33 -28.81
C THR A 130 -3.32 34.21 -27.87
N ALA A 131 -2.92 35.29 -27.24
CA ALA A 131 -1.86 35.21 -26.22
C ALA A 131 -2.15 34.26 -25.09
N ASN A 132 -3.42 34.15 -24.63
CA ASN A 132 -3.84 33.43 -23.42
C ASN A 132 -4.94 32.43 -23.66
N GLU A 133 -5.34 32.14 -24.89
CA GLU A 133 -6.47 31.24 -25.18
C GLU A 133 -6.19 30.50 -26.51
N THR A 134 -6.60 29.24 -26.56
CA THR A 134 -6.52 28.39 -27.74
C THR A 134 -7.87 27.77 -28.07
N THR A 135 -8.41 28.06 -29.27
CA THR A 135 -9.64 27.44 -29.79
C THR A 135 -9.30 26.56 -31.00
N VAL A 136 -9.81 25.33 -30.98
CA VAL A 136 -9.68 24.39 -32.11
C VAL A 136 -11.05 23.91 -32.54
N THR A 137 -11.33 24.03 -33.84
CA THR A 137 -12.51 23.42 -34.48
C THR A 137 -12.03 22.32 -35.41
N GLY A 138 -12.45 21.09 -35.14
CA GLY A 138 -12.11 19.93 -35.97
C GLY A 138 -12.80 19.93 -37.32
N PRO A 139 -12.19 19.35 -38.39
CA PRO A 139 -12.90 19.08 -39.66
C PRO A 139 -14.04 18.07 -39.41
N LYS A 140 -14.87 17.81 -40.40
CA LYS A 140 -15.89 16.76 -40.24
C LYS A 140 -15.25 15.43 -39.84
N ARG A 141 -15.95 14.70 -39.00
CA ARG A 141 -15.47 13.41 -38.49
C ARG A 141 -15.00 12.49 -39.61
N GLY A 142 -13.76 12.03 -39.55
CA GLY A 142 -13.13 11.19 -40.56
C GLY A 142 -12.39 11.96 -41.66
N GLU A 143 -12.32 13.29 -41.62
CA GLU A 143 -11.63 14.14 -42.61
C GLU A 143 -10.29 14.72 -42.11
N LEU A 144 -9.76 14.20 -40.96
CA LEU A 144 -8.42 14.52 -40.53
C LEU A 144 -7.38 14.08 -41.55
N LYS A 145 -6.41 14.94 -41.84
CA LYS A 145 -5.39 14.72 -42.90
C LYS A 145 -4.06 14.27 -42.27
N ALA A 146 -3.40 13.34 -42.93
CA ALA A 146 -2.02 12.97 -42.61
C ALA A 146 -1.08 14.15 -42.95
N ILE A 147 -0.05 14.38 -42.13
CA ILE A 147 0.78 15.59 -42.25
C ILE A 147 2.22 15.31 -42.70
N GLY A 148 2.50 14.09 -43.19
CA GLY A 148 3.88 13.74 -43.57
C GLY A 148 4.78 13.67 -42.35
N GLU A 149 5.83 14.46 -42.31
CA GLU A 149 6.76 14.49 -41.17
C GLU A 149 6.47 15.67 -40.21
N VAL A 150 6.57 15.41 -38.92
CA VAL A 150 6.48 16.39 -37.83
C VAL A 150 7.58 16.13 -36.81
N ASP A 151 8.36 17.15 -36.52
CA ASP A 151 9.36 17.16 -35.44
C ASP A 151 8.66 17.53 -34.10
N MET A 152 8.67 16.61 -33.17
CA MET A 152 8.05 16.78 -31.85
C MET A 152 9.08 17.05 -30.74
N GLU A 153 10.35 17.36 -31.09
CA GLU A 153 11.38 17.68 -30.09
C GLU A 153 10.95 18.82 -29.15
N PRO A 154 10.34 19.93 -29.61
CA PRO A 154 9.89 21.00 -28.72
C PRO A 154 8.68 20.61 -27.82
N MET A 155 7.94 19.56 -28.17
CA MET A 155 6.69 19.14 -27.53
C MET A 155 6.63 17.60 -27.41
N THR A 156 7.70 17.01 -26.86
CA THR A 156 7.88 15.56 -26.87
C THR A 156 6.78 14.80 -26.11
N ASP A 157 6.13 15.41 -25.12
CA ASP A 157 5.07 14.78 -24.36
C ASP A 157 3.70 14.75 -25.10
N ALA A 158 3.51 15.59 -26.12
CA ALA A 158 2.32 15.65 -26.96
C ALA A 158 2.32 14.58 -28.09
N PHE A 159 3.43 13.88 -28.33
CA PHE A 159 3.51 12.93 -29.45
C PHE A 159 2.50 11.78 -29.35
N LEU A 160 2.15 11.33 -28.13
CA LEU A 160 1.18 10.26 -27.93
C LEU A 160 -0.21 10.69 -28.47
N THR A 161 -0.60 11.94 -28.19
CA THR A 161 -1.83 12.53 -28.71
C THR A 161 -1.77 12.63 -30.26
N ALA A 162 -0.62 13.06 -30.82
CA ALA A 162 -0.42 13.09 -32.27
C ALA A 162 -0.55 11.68 -32.88
N CYS A 163 -0.01 10.63 -32.25
CA CYS A 163 -0.15 9.25 -32.70
C CYS A 163 -1.60 8.78 -32.72
N ALA A 164 -2.39 9.13 -31.70
CA ALA A 164 -3.81 8.75 -31.62
C ALA A 164 -4.62 9.42 -32.76
N LEU A 165 -4.33 10.67 -33.10
CA LEU A 165 -4.93 11.37 -34.24
C LEU A 165 -4.46 10.81 -35.60
N ALA A 166 -3.15 10.54 -35.72
CA ALA A 166 -2.55 9.96 -36.91
C ALA A 166 -3.15 8.61 -37.29
N ALA A 167 -3.60 7.84 -36.30
CA ALA A 167 -4.26 6.53 -36.50
C ALA A 167 -5.50 6.61 -37.41
N VAL A 168 -6.16 7.77 -37.48
CA VAL A 168 -7.39 8.01 -38.28
C VAL A 168 -7.23 9.10 -39.33
N ALA A 169 -6.06 9.70 -39.44
CA ALA A 169 -5.77 10.75 -40.40
C ALA A 169 -5.53 10.13 -41.79
N GLN A 170 -6.22 10.64 -42.81
CA GLN A 170 -6.16 10.13 -44.19
C GLN A 170 -6.02 11.24 -45.22
N GLY A 171 -5.54 10.87 -46.42
CA GLY A 171 -5.22 11.88 -47.41
C GLY A 171 -4.06 12.78 -47.00
N GLY A 172 -3.79 13.87 -47.69
CA GLY A 172 -2.65 14.72 -47.40
C GLY A 172 -1.34 14.11 -47.94
N GLU A 173 -0.24 14.31 -47.18
CA GLU A 173 1.12 13.90 -47.61
C GLU A 173 1.30 12.36 -47.41
N GLY A 174 0.94 11.57 -48.43
CA GLY A 174 1.25 10.13 -48.47
C GLY A 174 0.45 9.20 -47.56
N ASN A 175 -0.64 9.64 -46.94
CA ASN A 175 -1.44 8.90 -45.97
C ASN A 175 -0.69 8.46 -44.71
N THR A 176 0.46 9.04 -44.41
CA THR A 176 1.31 8.73 -43.27
C THR A 176 1.60 9.96 -42.45
N THR A 177 1.76 9.75 -41.16
CA THR A 177 2.28 10.75 -40.24
C THR A 177 3.53 10.18 -39.59
N ARG A 178 4.67 10.78 -39.90
CA ARG A 178 5.98 10.43 -39.36
C ARG A 178 6.32 11.40 -38.25
N ILE A 179 6.45 10.88 -37.04
CA ILE A 179 6.72 11.64 -35.81
C ILE A 179 8.16 11.38 -35.43
N VAL A 180 8.98 12.43 -35.39
CA VAL A 180 10.43 12.37 -35.12
C VAL A 180 10.80 13.26 -33.95
N GLY A 181 12.08 13.22 -33.50
CA GLY A 181 12.59 14.04 -32.40
C GLY A 181 12.19 13.55 -31.01
N ILE A 182 11.73 12.31 -30.87
CA ILE A 182 11.18 11.78 -29.62
C ILE A 182 11.95 10.59 -29.04
N ALA A 183 13.23 10.42 -29.38
CA ALA A 183 14.05 9.29 -28.88
C ALA A 183 14.05 9.19 -27.35
N ASN A 184 13.99 10.32 -26.62
CA ASN A 184 13.94 10.40 -25.17
C ASN A 184 12.68 9.78 -24.54
N GLN A 185 11.62 9.55 -25.32
CA GLN A 185 10.37 8.95 -24.85
C GLN A 185 10.47 7.43 -24.65
N ARG A 186 11.60 6.82 -25.00
CA ARG A 186 11.91 5.41 -24.72
C ARG A 186 12.23 5.13 -23.24
N VAL A 187 12.63 6.17 -22.49
CA VAL A 187 13.14 6.06 -21.12
C VAL A 187 12.34 6.93 -20.12
N LYS A 188 11.06 7.16 -20.42
CA LYS A 188 10.12 7.85 -19.51
C LYS A 188 9.45 6.83 -18.55
N GLU A 189 8.20 7.02 -18.19
CA GLU A 189 7.44 6.07 -17.34
C GLU A 189 7.43 4.64 -17.92
N CYS A 190 7.40 4.55 -19.25
CA CYS A 190 7.59 3.32 -20.01
C CYS A 190 8.36 3.63 -21.30
N ASN A 191 8.64 2.63 -22.14
CA ASN A 191 9.04 2.89 -23.53
C ASN A 191 7.81 3.33 -24.32
N ARG A 192 7.47 4.64 -24.30
CA ARG A 192 6.26 5.21 -24.89
C ARG A 192 6.14 4.97 -26.38
N ILE A 193 7.26 4.96 -27.13
CA ILE A 193 7.23 4.67 -28.58
C ILE A 193 6.73 3.25 -28.80
N LYS A 194 7.31 2.29 -28.10
CA LYS A 194 6.88 0.88 -28.19
C LYS A 194 5.44 0.69 -27.69
N ALA A 195 5.06 1.34 -26.61
CA ALA A 195 3.70 1.30 -26.09
C ALA A 195 2.68 1.78 -27.15
N MET A 196 2.93 2.90 -27.83
CA MET A 196 2.05 3.38 -28.90
C MET A 196 1.98 2.39 -30.06
N ILE A 197 3.09 1.78 -30.48
CA ILE A 197 3.14 0.77 -31.54
C ILE A 197 2.29 -0.44 -31.15
N ASP A 198 2.53 -1.00 -29.97
CA ASP A 198 1.86 -2.22 -29.50
C ASP A 198 0.34 -1.99 -29.31
N GLN A 199 -0.06 -0.82 -28.79
CA GLN A 199 -1.47 -0.54 -28.54
C GLN A 199 -2.22 -0.12 -29.82
N LEU A 200 -1.60 0.65 -30.74
CA LEU A 200 -2.21 0.98 -32.03
C LEU A 200 -2.43 -0.27 -32.90
N ALA A 201 -1.55 -1.27 -32.80
CA ALA A 201 -1.73 -2.55 -33.47
C ALA A 201 -3.03 -3.26 -33.08
N LYS A 202 -3.52 -3.10 -31.84
CA LYS A 202 -4.80 -3.68 -31.38
C LYS A 202 -6.01 -3.08 -32.09
N PHE A 203 -5.91 -1.85 -32.59
CA PHE A 203 -6.92 -1.22 -33.45
C PHE A 203 -6.74 -1.61 -34.93
N GLY A 204 -5.71 -2.40 -35.24
CA GLY A 204 -5.38 -2.76 -36.63
C GLY A 204 -4.64 -1.65 -37.40
N VAL A 205 -4.10 -0.63 -36.66
CA VAL A 205 -3.31 0.46 -37.23
C VAL A 205 -1.87 -0.04 -37.45
N GLN A 206 -1.36 0.10 -38.65
CA GLN A 206 0.02 -0.24 -38.97
C GLN A 206 0.94 0.91 -38.54
N THR A 207 2.06 0.57 -37.95
CA THR A 207 3.11 1.52 -37.53
C THR A 207 4.49 0.99 -37.91
N LYS A 208 5.45 1.90 -38.03
CA LYS A 208 6.85 1.54 -38.25
C LYS A 208 7.72 2.30 -37.24
N GLU A 209 8.52 1.59 -36.48
CA GLU A 209 9.47 2.19 -35.55
C GLU A 209 10.64 2.83 -36.31
N LEU A 210 11.07 3.99 -35.84
CA LEU A 210 12.24 4.74 -36.31
C LEU A 210 13.25 4.88 -35.16
N ASP A 211 14.50 5.23 -35.48
CA ASP A 211 15.54 5.41 -34.45
C ASP A 211 15.16 6.50 -33.44
N ASP A 212 14.57 7.61 -33.90
CA ASP A 212 14.16 8.76 -33.09
C ASP A 212 12.65 8.99 -33.00
N GLY A 213 11.83 8.01 -33.44
CA GLY A 213 10.37 8.18 -33.44
C GLY A 213 9.60 6.98 -33.99
N LEU A 214 8.46 7.29 -34.66
CA LEU A 214 7.65 6.27 -35.33
C LEU A 214 6.86 6.88 -36.49
N GLU A 215 6.44 6.03 -37.42
CA GLU A 215 5.55 6.33 -38.53
C GLU A 215 4.21 5.63 -38.34
N VAL A 216 3.11 6.37 -38.49
CA VAL A 216 1.74 5.86 -38.31
C VAL A 216 1.00 5.92 -39.66
N TYR A 217 0.42 4.77 -40.03
CA TYR A 217 -0.38 4.64 -41.30
C TYR A 217 -1.87 4.77 -40.96
N GLY A 218 -2.42 5.95 -41.18
CA GLY A 218 -3.80 6.28 -40.85
C GLY A 218 -4.81 5.43 -41.61
N ARG A 219 -5.93 5.10 -40.99
CA ARG A 219 -7.01 4.29 -41.54
C ARG A 219 -8.37 4.96 -41.34
N PRO A 220 -9.39 4.67 -42.18
CA PRO A 220 -10.74 5.13 -41.88
C PRO A 220 -11.19 4.64 -40.48
N PHE A 221 -11.69 5.58 -39.65
CA PHE A 221 -12.04 5.28 -38.25
C PHE A 221 -13.07 4.14 -38.10
N ASN A 222 -13.95 3.96 -39.09
CA ASN A 222 -14.95 2.89 -39.12
C ASN A 222 -14.35 1.50 -39.45
N THR A 223 -13.07 1.41 -39.80
CA THR A 223 -12.34 0.16 -40.03
C THR A 223 -11.45 -0.26 -38.87
N LEU A 224 -11.39 0.57 -37.82
CA LEU A 224 -10.65 0.24 -36.63
C LEU A 224 -11.35 -0.86 -35.82
N THR A 225 -10.55 -1.70 -35.18
CA THR A 225 -11.05 -2.78 -34.32
C THR A 225 -11.77 -2.22 -33.10
N ARG A 226 -13.04 -2.57 -32.90
CA ARG A 226 -13.83 -2.20 -31.73
C ARG A 226 -13.49 -3.13 -30.55
N GLY A 227 -13.70 -2.63 -29.33
CA GLY A 227 -13.47 -3.43 -28.12
C GLY A 227 -11.99 -3.72 -27.85
N ALA A 228 -11.07 -2.92 -28.42
CA ALA A 228 -9.65 -3.05 -28.11
C ALA A 228 -9.38 -2.76 -26.64
N SER A 229 -8.65 -3.65 -25.95
CA SER A 229 -8.22 -3.46 -24.56
C SER A 229 -6.81 -2.90 -24.54
N ILE A 230 -6.65 -1.70 -23.99
CA ILE A 230 -5.43 -0.89 -24.02
C ILE A 230 -4.73 -1.02 -22.68
N HIS A 231 -3.56 -1.64 -22.70
CA HIS A 231 -2.65 -1.67 -21.56
C HIS A 231 -1.86 -0.36 -21.50
N CYS A 232 -1.97 0.37 -20.41
CA CYS A 232 -1.42 1.72 -20.31
C CYS A 232 0.00 1.76 -19.73
N TYR A 233 0.56 0.64 -19.27
CA TYR A 233 1.91 0.57 -18.66
C TYR A 233 2.05 1.50 -17.44
N ASP A 234 0.96 1.73 -16.71
CA ASP A 234 0.86 2.72 -15.62
C ASP A 234 1.29 4.14 -16.04
N ASP A 235 1.17 4.46 -17.34
CA ASP A 235 1.52 5.74 -17.94
C ASP A 235 0.24 6.53 -18.29
N HIS A 236 0.04 7.64 -17.57
CA HIS A 236 -1.12 8.52 -17.74
C HIS A 236 -1.27 9.05 -19.17
N ARG A 237 -0.18 9.29 -19.89
CA ARG A 237 -0.23 9.81 -21.25
C ARG A 237 -0.68 8.77 -22.26
N VAL A 238 -0.32 7.50 -22.05
CA VAL A 238 -0.86 6.38 -22.87
C VAL A 238 -2.37 6.27 -22.65
N ALA A 239 -2.83 6.25 -21.39
CA ALA A 239 -4.25 6.19 -21.07
C ALA A 239 -5.06 7.34 -21.69
N MET A 240 -4.56 8.58 -21.54
CA MET A 240 -5.23 9.78 -22.03
C MET A 240 -5.23 9.86 -23.57
N ALA A 241 -4.13 9.51 -24.24
CA ALA A 241 -4.07 9.50 -25.69
C ALA A 241 -5.03 8.47 -26.31
N PHE A 242 -5.13 7.26 -25.75
CA PHE A 242 -6.08 6.27 -26.23
C PHE A 242 -7.52 6.58 -25.83
N SER A 243 -7.76 7.33 -24.76
CA SER A 243 -9.11 7.84 -24.46
C SER A 243 -9.59 8.84 -25.52
N VAL A 244 -8.68 9.64 -26.12
CA VAL A 244 -9.02 10.48 -27.30
C VAL A 244 -9.49 9.61 -28.47
N LEU A 245 -8.75 8.56 -28.82
CA LEU A 245 -9.14 7.66 -29.91
C LEU A 245 -10.45 6.92 -29.60
N SER A 246 -10.69 6.58 -28.34
CA SER A 246 -11.90 5.90 -27.88
C SER A 246 -13.18 6.73 -28.09
N THR A 247 -13.08 8.05 -28.18
CA THR A 247 -14.24 8.91 -28.44
C THR A 247 -14.91 8.61 -29.78
N ILE A 248 -14.19 7.97 -30.71
CA ILE A 248 -14.70 7.60 -32.05
C ILE A 248 -14.68 6.10 -32.30
N VAL A 249 -14.02 5.31 -31.47
CA VAL A 249 -13.98 3.84 -31.56
C VAL A 249 -14.74 3.26 -30.36
N PRO A 250 -15.99 2.82 -30.54
CA PRO A 250 -16.82 2.29 -29.46
C PRO A 250 -16.21 1.06 -28.78
N ASP A 251 -16.62 0.86 -27.51
CA ASP A 251 -16.28 -0.30 -26.69
C ASP A 251 -14.79 -0.46 -26.40
N THR A 252 -13.98 0.60 -26.59
CA THR A 252 -12.56 0.62 -26.23
C THR A 252 -12.41 0.53 -24.71
N ILE A 253 -11.57 -0.38 -24.23
CA ILE A 253 -11.29 -0.60 -22.82
C ILE A 253 -9.92 0.03 -22.49
N ILE A 254 -9.86 0.92 -21.54
CA ILE A 254 -8.61 1.48 -21.00
C ILE A 254 -8.33 0.77 -19.68
N GLU A 255 -7.28 -0.05 -19.66
CA GLU A 255 -6.78 -0.66 -18.44
C GLU A 255 -6.10 0.39 -17.55
N GLU A 256 -5.88 0.10 -16.28
CA GLU A 256 -5.08 0.94 -15.37
C GLU A 256 -5.55 2.42 -15.33
N LYS A 257 -6.85 2.66 -15.42
CA LYS A 257 -7.42 4.01 -15.56
C LYS A 257 -6.98 5.03 -14.48
N ARG A 258 -6.46 4.56 -13.34
CA ARG A 258 -5.96 5.41 -12.26
C ARG A 258 -4.64 6.09 -12.56
N CYS A 259 -3.86 5.64 -13.53
CA CYS A 259 -2.60 6.27 -13.88
C CYS A 259 -2.76 7.75 -14.29
N VAL A 260 -3.96 8.17 -14.77
CA VAL A 260 -4.26 9.57 -15.12
C VAL A 260 -4.33 10.51 -13.91
N GLU A 261 -4.55 9.98 -12.69
CA GLU A 261 -4.64 10.78 -11.47
C GLU A 261 -3.34 11.57 -11.19
N LYS A 262 -2.23 11.16 -11.77
CA LYS A 262 -0.93 11.85 -11.69
C LYS A 262 -0.96 13.27 -12.28
N THR A 263 -1.74 13.51 -13.33
CA THR A 263 -1.76 14.78 -14.07
C THR A 263 -3.14 15.39 -14.19
N TRP A 264 -4.18 14.58 -14.30
CA TRP A 264 -5.57 15.02 -14.41
C TRP A 264 -6.49 14.10 -13.60
N PRO A 265 -6.60 14.29 -12.27
CA PRO A 265 -7.35 13.39 -11.38
C PRO A 265 -8.82 13.15 -11.80
N ASN A 266 -9.46 14.17 -12.37
CA ASN A 266 -10.86 14.11 -12.79
C ASN A 266 -11.05 13.79 -14.28
N TRP A 267 -10.03 13.26 -14.97
CA TRP A 267 -10.08 13.06 -16.43
C TRP A 267 -11.30 12.27 -16.92
N TRP A 268 -11.61 11.16 -16.27
CA TRP A 268 -12.74 10.30 -16.68
C TRP A 268 -14.08 10.98 -16.44
N ASP A 269 -14.23 11.70 -15.36
CA ASP A 269 -15.42 12.46 -15.02
C ASP A 269 -15.61 13.68 -15.95
N ASP A 270 -14.52 14.33 -16.32
CA ASP A 270 -14.55 15.43 -17.29
C ASP A 270 -14.88 14.94 -18.70
N LEU A 271 -14.43 13.75 -19.11
CA LEU A 271 -14.85 13.09 -20.35
C LEU A 271 -16.37 12.86 -20.38
N GLU A 272 -16.96 12.38 -19.27
CA GLU A 272 -18.38 12.10 -19.19
C GLU A 272 -19.21 13.37 -19.06
N ASN A 273 -18.87 14.23 -18.11
CA ASN A 273 -19.74 15.35 -17.71
C ASN A 273 -19.52 16.64 -18.51
N LYS A 274 -18.31 16.89 -19.01
CA LYS A 274 -17.96 18.10 -19.80
C LYS A 274 -17.95 17.85 -21.29
N ILE A 275 -17.48 16.67 -21.71
CA ILE A 275 -17.35 16.31 -23.14
C ILE A 275 -18.53 15.46 -23.62
N GLY A 276 -19.21 14.76 -22.71
CA GLY A 276 -20.41 13.97 -23.02
C GLY A 276 -20.10 12.57 -23.58
N ILE A 277 -18.92 12.05 -23.31
CA ILE A 277 -18.52 10.68 -23.66
C ILE A 277 -18.97 9.74 -22.55
N LYS A 278 -19.79 8.76 -22.87
CA LYS A 278 -20.21 7.76 -21.90
C LYS A 278 -19.02 6.90 -21.47
N VAL A 279 -18.62 7.00 -20.21
CA VAL A 279 -17.53 6.26 -19.60
C VAL A 279 -18.10 5.20 -18.65
N GLY A 280 -17.86 3.90 -18.96
CA GLY A 280 -18.14 2.81 -18.03
C GLY A 280 -16.96 2.54 -17.11
N GLY A 281 -17.21 2.16 -15.86
CA GLY A 281 -16.16 1.79 -14.89
C GLY A 281 -16.55 0.60 -14.05
N ILE A 282 -15.81 0.33 -12.97
CA ILE A 282 -16.19 -0.66 -11.98
C ILE A 282 -17.43 -0.16 -11.26
N GLU A 283 -18.57 -0.80 -11.52
CA GLU A 283 -19.75 -0.63 -10.70
C GLU A 283 -19.72 -1.72 -9.62
N LEU A 284 -19.53 -1.29 -8.39
CA LEU A 284 -19.67 -2.19 -7.24
C LEU A 284 -21.17 -2.43 -7.00
N PRO A 285 -21.58 -3.67 -6.69
CA PRO A 285 -22.98 -4.00 -6.54
C PRO A 285 -23.66 -3.18 -5.44
N HIS A 286 -24.82 -2.60 -5.74
CA HIS A 286 -25.66 -1.98 -4.75
C HIS A 286 -26.24 -3.04 -3.81
N ALA A 287 -26.11 -2.85 -2.50
CA ALA A 287 -26.85 -3.68 -1.55
C ALA A 287 -28.34 -3.36 -1.68
N GLU A 288 -29.14 -4.30 -2.21
CA GLU A 288 -30.59 -4.19 -2.09
C GLU A 288 -30.97 -4.18 -0.61
N SER A 289 -31.76 -3.19 -0.19
CA SER A 289 -32.28 -3.14 1.19
C SER A 289 -33.06 -4.41 1.49
N SER A 290 -32.52 -5.26 2.33
CA SER A 290 -33.22 -6.45 2.81
C SER A 290 -34.30 -6.06 3.80
N THR A 291 -35.49 -5.70 3.29
CA THR A 291 -36.72 -5.65 4.11
C THR A 291 -37.20 -7.07 4.33
N ALA A 292 -36.61 -7.76 5.25
CA ALA A 292 -37.24 -8.88 6.00
C ALA A 292 -36.24 -9.42 7.02
N ALA A 293 -36.24 -8.92 8.20
CA ALA A 293 -35.58 -9.60 9.31
C ALA A 293 -36.55 -9.66 10.47
N THR A 294 -37.10 -10.81 10.67
CA THR A 294 -37.69 -11.18 11.94
C THR A 294 -36.82 -12.26 12.55
N SER A 295 -36.53 -12.11 13.83
CA SER A 295 -35.90 -13.04 14.77
C SER A 295 -34.38 -13.17 14.74
N GLY A 296 -33.80 -13.03 15.94
CA GLY A 296 -32.38 -13.03 16.21
C GLY A 296 -31.64 -14.22 15.61
N THR A 297 -30.70 -13.89 14.71
CA THR A 297 -29.72 -14.85 14.17
C THR A 297 -28.56 -15.00 15.15
N PRO A 298 -28.13 -16.23 15.46
CA PRO A 298 -26.95 -16.47 16.27
C PRO A 298 -25.71 -15.91 15.55
N SER A 299 -24.77 -15.33 16.30
CA SER A 299 -23.45 -14.94 15.77
C SER A 299 -22.77 -16.17 15.14
N PRO A 300 -21.99 -15.98 14.06
CA PRO A 300 -21.23 -17.08 13.44
C PRO A 300 -20.38 -17.81 14.47
N ALA A 301 -20.31 -19.14 14.38
CA ALA A 301 -19.42 -19.91 15.22
C ALA A 301 -17.96 -19.62 14.83
N ALA A 302 -17.10 -19.37 15.80
CA ALA A 302 -15.69 -19.02 15.59
C ALA A 302 -14.88 -20.08 14.79
N SER A 303 -15.41 -21.29 14.64
CA SER A 303 -14.78 -22.37 13.85
C SER A 303 -15.54 -22.72 12.57
N ALA A 304 -16.62 -22.01 12.21
CA ALA A 304 -17.35 -22.29 10.98
C ALA A 304 -16.46 -22.08 9.74
N SER A 305 -16.54 -22.99 8.78
CA SER A 305 -15.75 -22.92 7.55
C SER A 305 -16.08 -21.69 6.72
N VAL A 306 -15.13 -21.20 5.94
CA VAL A 306 -15.34 -20.09 5.00
C VAL A 306 -15.79 -20.65 3.65
N ILE A 307 -16.95 -20.22 3.15
CA ILE A 307 -17.42 -20.56 1.80
C ILE A 307 -17.24 -19.35 0.87
N LEU A 308 -16.40 -19.49 -0.16
CA LEU A 308 -16.15 -18.47 -1.18
C LEU A 308 -17.08 -18.69 -2.37
N ILE A 309 -17.87 -17.67 -2.70
CA ILE A 309 -18.72 -17.63 -3.89
C ILE A 309 -18.36 -16.42 -4.76
N GLY A 310 -18.74 -16.42 -6.02
CA GLY A 310 -18.48 -15.30 -6.94
C GLY A 310 -18.31 -15.79 -8.38
N MET A 311 -18.16 -14.87 -9.31
CA MET A 311 -18.00 -15.17 -10.72
C MET A 311 -16.79 -16.07 -11.01
N ARG A 312 -16.85 -16.85 -12.08
CA ARG A 312 -15.66 -17.49 -12.65
C ARG A 312 -14.66 -16.39 -13.06
N GLY A 313 -13.39 -16.56 -12.68
CA GLY A 313 -12.36 -15.54 -12.91
C GLY A 313 -12.25 -14.46 -11.83
N SER A 314 -13.11 -14.47 -10.78
CA SER A 314 -13.01 -13.53 -9.67
C SER A 314 -11.83 -13.80 -8.70
N GLY A 315 -11.08 -14.89 -8.89
CA GLY A 315 -9.91 -15.23 -8.10
C GLY A 315 -10.19 -16.02 -6.81
N LYS A 316 -11.36 -16.64 -6.67
CA LYS A 316 -11.76 -17.42 -5.48
C LYS A 316 -10.71 -18.45 -5.04
N THR A 317 -10.19 -19.24 -5.97
CA THR A 317 -9.19 -20.27 -5.67
C THR A 317 -7.90 -19.65 -5.12
N HIS A 318 -7.43 -18.55 -5.73
CA HIS A 318 -6.24 -17.83 -5.26
C HIS A 318 -6.47 -17.22 -3.87
N VAL A 319 -7.55 -16.46 -3.68
CA VAL A 319 -7.94 -15.90 -2.38
C VAL A 319 -8.12 -17.00 -1.34
N GLY A 320 -8.76 -18.12 -1.72
CA GLY A 320 -8.98 -19.27 -0.86
C GLY A 320 -7.69 -19.95 -0.39
N THR A 321 -6.73 -20.12 -1.28
CA THR A 321 -5.40 -20.68 -0.93
C THR A 321 -4.66 -19.77 0.06
N LEU A 322 -4.66 -18.46 -0.16
CA LEU A 322 -4.04 -17.50 0.76
C LEU A 322 -4.78 -17.42 2.11
N ALA A 323 -6.11 -17.47 2.10
CA ALA A 323 -6.94 -17.51 3.30
C ALA A 323 -6.69 -18.80 4.10
N SER A 324 -6.60 -19.95 3.44
CA SER A 324 -6.24 -21.24 4.03
C SER A 324 -4.90 -21.17 4.77
N ALA A 325 -3.88 -20.62 4.12
CA ALA A 325 -2.56 -20.43 4.73
C ALA A 325 -2.64 -19.48 5.94
N ALA A 326 -3.38 -18.37 5.82
CA ALA A 326 -3.52 -17.37 6.88
C ALA A 326 -4.27 -17.89 8.12
N LEU A 327 -5.26 -18.77 7.92
CA LEU A 327 -6.07 -19.39 8.98
C LEU A 327 -5.46 -20.69 9.50
N SER A 328 -4.48 -21.26 8.81
CA SER A 328 -3.96 -22.62 9.01
C SER A 328 -5.08 -23.68 8.91
N TRP A 329 -6.00 -23.49 7.97
CA TRP A 329 -7.13 -24.39 7.70
C TRP A 329 -6.94 -25.10 6.35
N PRO A 330 -7.43 -26.36 6.17
CA PRO A 330 -7.44 -27.02 4.87
C PRO A 330 -8.23 -26.25 3.82
N PHE A 331 -7.77 -26.32 2.56
CA PHE A 331 -8.43 -25.73 1.40
C PHE A 331 -9.15 -26.77 0.56
N ILE A 332 -10.40 -26.53 0.18
CA ILE A 332 -11.21 -27.38 -0.72
C ILE A 332 -11.63 -26.53 -1.92
N ASP A 333 -11.23 -26.94 -3.13
CA ASP A 333 -11.80 -26.46 -4.38
C ASP A 333 -12.93 -27.39 -4.80
N ALA A 334 -14.15 -26.87 -4.93
CA ALA A 334 -15.33 -27.68 -5.22
C ALA A 334 -15.31 -28.29 -6.63
N ASP A 335 -14.64 -27.68 -7.61
CA ASP A 335 -14.46 -28.26 -8.93
C ASP A 335 -13.54 -29.48 -8.85
N HIS A 336 -12.41 -29.40 -8.12
CA HIS A 336 -11.53 -30.55 -7.87
C HIS A 336 -12.21 -31.64 -7.03
N PHE A 337 -13.00 -31.26 -6.03
CA PHE A 337 -13.79 -32.22 -5.23
C PHE A 337 -14.79 -33.00 -6.11
N PHE A 338 -15.44 -32.29 -7.04
CA PHE A 338 -16.32 -32.91 -8.03
C PHE A 338 -15.57 -33.93 -8.91
N GLU A 339 -14.44 -33.51 -9.49
CA GLU A 339 -13.64 -34.35 -10.39
C GLU A 339 -13.11 -35.59 -9.71
N ALA A 340 -12.64 -35.47 -8.47
CA ALA A 340 -12.19 -36.61 -7.67
C ALA A 340 -13.33 -37.60 -7.36
N LYS A 341 -14.54 -37.10 -7.04
CA LYS A 341 -15.70 -37.92 -6.72
C LYS A 341 -16.26 -38.67 -7.93
N HIS A 342 -16.30 -37.98 -9.10
CA HIS A 342 -16.94 -38.54 -10.28
C HIS A 342 -15.93 -39.18 -11.25
N ASN A 343 -14.60 -39.05 -10.98
CA ASN A 343 -13.52 -39.55 -11.81
C ASN A 343 -13.60 -39.08 -13.27
N ILE A 344 -14.09 -37.85 -13.46
CA ILE A 344 -14.27 -37.21 -14.78
C ILE A 344 -14.14 -35.71 -14.60
N SER A 345 -13.54 -35.00 -15.59
CA SER A 345 -13.43 -33.54 -15.53
C SER A 345 -14.79 -32.85 -15.62
N VAL A 346 -14.95 -31.68 -15.00
CA VAL A 346 -16.17 -30.87 -15.10
C VAL A 346 -16.53 -30.62 -16.57
N ARG A 347 -15.52 -30.39 -17.44
CA ARG A 347 -15.72 -30.15 -18.87
C ARG A 347 -16.36 -31.36 -19.59
N GLU A 348 -15.81 -32.53 -19.36
CA GLU A 348 -16.29 -33.78 -19.94
C GLU A 348 -17.67 -34.16 -19.41
N PHE A 349 -17.90 -34.00 -18.13
CA PHE A 349 -19.21 -34.25 -17.50
C PHE A 349 -20.29 -33.36 -18.12
N VAL A 350 -20.03 -32.05 -18.28
CA VAL A 350 -20.98 -31.13 -18.94
C VAL A 350 -21.19 -31.48 -20.41
N HIS A 351 -20.14 -31.93 -21.11
CA HIS A 351 -20.25 -32.35 -22.50
C HIS A 351 -21.17 -33.58 -22.67
N VAL A 352 -21.05 -34.53 -21.78
CA VAL A 352 -21.82 -35.80 -21.83
C VAL A 352 -23.24 -35.64 -21.28
N ASN A 353 -23.39 -34.95 -20.14
CA ASN A 353 -24.64 -34.94 -19.38
C ASN A 353 -25.40 -33.60 -19.43
N GLY A 354 -24.75 -32.54 -19.94
CA GLY A 354 -25.31 -31.20 -20.03
C GLY A 354 -25.25 -30.40 -18.70
N TRP A 355 -25.47 -29.10 -18.84
CA TRP A 355 -25.46 -28.17 -17.73
C TRP A 355 -26.45 -28.48 -16.57
N PRO A 356 -27.74 -28.87 -16.87
CA PRO A 356 -28.70 -29.17 -15.81
C PRO A 356 -28.27 -30.30 -14.89
N ALA A 357 -27.70 -31.38 -15.45
CA ALA A 357 -27.20 -32.51 -14.68
C ALA A 357 -25.99 -32.12 -13.82
N PHE A 358 -25.07 -31.28 -14.37
CA PHE A 358 -23.95 -30.75 -13.61
C PHE A 358 -24.42 -29.85 -12.45
N ARG A 359 -25.39 -28.97 -12.67
CA ARG A 359 -25.93 -28.10 -11.60
C ARG A 359 -26.59 -28.88 -10.46
N ALA A 360 -27.27 -29.99 -10.77
CA ALA A 360 -27.81 -30.87 -9.74
C ALA A 360 -26.69 -31.54 -8.92
N ALA A 361 -25.65 -32.04 -9.60
CA ALA A 361 -24.50 -32.67 -8.93
C ALA A 361 -23.65 -31.66 -8.13
N GLU A 362 -23.49 -30.44 -8.65
CA GLU A 362 -22.82 -29.33 -7.94
C GLU A 362 -23.56 -28.96 -6.63
N THR A 363 -24.90 -28.95 -6.65
CA THR A 363 -25.73 -28.70 -5.47
C THR A 363 -25.59 -29.84 -4.43
N GLU A 364 -25.54 -31.08 -4.87
CA GLU A 364 -25.34 -32.23 -3.99
C GLU A 364 -23.95 -32.24 -3.35
N ASN A 365 -22.92 -31.82 -4.13
CA ASN A 365 -21.56 -31.63 -3.58
C ASN A 365 -21.53 -30.53 -2.54
N LEU A 366 -22.23 -29.40 -2.75
CA LEU A 366 -22.34 -28.34 -1.74
C LEU A 366 -22.90 -28.88 -0.41
N LYS A 367 -23.95 -29.70 -0.44
CA LYS A 367 -24.52 -30.33 0.77
C LYS A 367 -23.49 -31.19 1.47
N GLN A 368 -22.80 -32.05 0.72
CA GLN A 368 -21.79 -32.96 1.27
C GLN A 368 -20.62 -32.17 1.88
N ILE A 369 -20.09 -31.15 1.18
CA ILE A 369 -19.00 -30.32 1.69
C ILE A 369 -19.41 -29.63 3.00
N ILE A 370 -20.62 -29.07 3.10
CA ILE A 370 -21.09 -28.46 4.35
C ILE A 370 -21.21 -29.49 5.47
N GLN A 371 -21.63 -30.71 5.17
CA GLN A 371 -21.76 -31.78 6.15
C GLN A 371 -20.39 -32.27 6.63
N GLU A 372 -19.42 -32.47 5.74
CA GLU A 372 -18.14 -33.11 6.06
C GLU A 372 -17.07 -32.09 6.49
N ALA A 373 -17.12 -30.89 5.94
CA ALA A 373 -16.14 -29.82 6.12
C ALA A 373 -16.79 -28.50 6.61
N GLY A 374 -17.86 -28.56 7.36
CA GLY A 374 -18.58 -27.37 7.86
C GLY A 374 -17.84 -26.55 8.90
N THR A 375 -16.70 -27.04 9.42
CA THR A 375 -15.86 -26.34 10.38
C THR A 375 -14.38 -26.43 9.98
N GLY A 376 -13.63 -25.34 10.20
CA GLY A 376 -12.17 -25.31 10.08
C GLY A 376 -11.63 -25.48 8.65
N HIS A 377 -12.40 -25.17 7.61
CA HIS A 377 -11.97 -25.26 6.21
C HIS A 377 -12.19 -23.95 5.46
N VAL A 378 -11.48 -23.77 4.36
CA VAL A 378 -11.75 -22.75 3.37
C VAL A 378 -12.21 -23.44 2.09
N VAL A 379 -13.41 -23.13 1.61
CA VAL A 379 -14.07 -23.81 0.48
C VAL A 379 -14.30 -22.82 -0.65
N SER A 380 -13.78 -23.11 -1.85
CA SER A 380 -14.03 -22.33 -3.07
C SER A 380 -15.11 -23.02 -3.91
N MET A 381 -16.25 -22.37 -4.12
CA MET A 381 -17.35 -22.91 -4.91
C MET A 381 -17.23 -22.57 -6.40
N GLY A 382 -17.80 -23.39 -7.26
CA GLY A 382 -17.92 -23.13 -8.69
C GLY A 382 -18.66 -21.82 -8.98
N GLY A 383 -18.26 -21.08 -10.05
CA GLY A 383 -18.84 -19.77 -10.38
C GLY A 383 -20.31 -19.79 -10.79
N GLY A 384 -20.91 -20.97 -10.93
CA GLY A 384 -22.31 -21.17 -11.29
C GLY A 384 -23.20 -21.71 -10.18
N ILE A 385 -22.66 -21.92 -8.98
CA ILE A 385 -23.39 -22.51 -7.85
C ILE A 385 -24.71 -21.79 -7.53
N VAL A 386 -24.78 -20.50 -7.78
CA VAL A 386 -25.98 -19.67 -7.53
C VAL A 386 -27.07 -19.82 -8.62
N GLU A 387 -26.83 -20.57 -9.70
CA GLU A 387 -27.84 -20.81 -10.74
C GLU A 387 -29.03 -21.65 -10.20
N THR A 388 -28.78 -22.57 -9.30
CA THR A 388 -29.80 -23.47 -8.75
C THR A 388 -30.50 -22.83 -7.55
N PRO A 389 -31.85 -22.72 -7.53
CA PRO A 389 -32.59 -22.18 -6.40
C PRO A 389 -32.27 -22.87 -5.06
N GLU A 390 -32.18 -24.22 -5.08
CA GLU A 390 -31.85 -25.00 -3.90
C GLU A 390 -30.47 -24.67 -3.32
N ALA A 391 -29.43 -24.52 -4.17
CA ALA A 391 -28.10 -24.12 -3.75
C ALA A 391 -28.10 -22.71 -3.13
N ARG A 392 -28.88 -21.78 -3.71
CA ARG A 392 -29.05 -20.43 -3.12
C ARG A 392 -29.65 -20.51 -1.70
N ASP A 393 -30.65 -21.37 -1.48
CA ASP A 393 -31.28 -21.50 -0.17
C ASP A 393 -30.34 -22.15 0.85
N ILE A 394 -29.55 -23.13 0.45
CA ILE A 394 -28.48 -23.71 1.29
C ILE A 394 -27.47 -22.64 1.68
N LEU A 395 -26.94 -21.85 0.73
CA LEU A 395 -25.96 -20.79 0.97
C LEU A 395 -26.51 -19.68 1.88
N LYS A 396 -27.75 -19.24 1.66
CA LYS A 396 -28.43 -18.26 2.53
C LYS A 396 -28.58 -18.77 3.96
N ASN A 397 -28.92 -20.06 4.12
CA ASN A 397 -29.03 -20.66 5.46
C ASN A 397 -27.64 -20.78 6.10
N TYR A 398 -26.62 -21.15 5.35
CA TYR A 398 -25.24 -21.20 5.84
C TYR A 398 -24.77 -19.81 6.29
N ALA A 399 -25.04 -18.76 5.52
CA ALA A 399 -24.69 -17.38 5.83
C ALA A 399 -25.30 -16.83 7.15
N LYS A 400 -26.26 -17.54 7.77
CA LYS A 400 -26.78 -17.20 9.10
C LYS A 400 -25.85 -17.64 10.22
N THR A 401 -25.03 -18.66 10.00
CA THR A 401 -24.22 -19.32 11.04
C THR A 401 -22.72 -19.38 10.72
N GLY A 402 -22.34 -19.17 9.45
CA GLY A 402 -20.97 -19.20 9.00
C GLY A 402 -20.65 -18.11 7.97
N PRO A 403 -19.36 -17.87 7.69
CA PRO A 403 -18.94 -16.86 6.73
C PRO A 403 -19.09 -17.37 5.28
N ALA A 404 -20.08 -16.84 4.58
CA ALA A 404 -20.23 -16.94 3.12
C ALA A 404 -19.69 -15.64 2.49
N VAL A 405 -18.60 -15.72 1.76
CA VAL A 405 -17.87 -14.56 1.24
C VAL A 405 -18.06 -14.44 -0.26
N HIS A 406 -18.62 -13.31 -0.71
CA HIS A 406 -18.66 -12.96 -2.13
C HIS A 406 -17.33 -12.34 -2.53
N VAL A 407 -16.56 -13.03 -3.38
CA VAL A 407 -15.30 -12.55 -3.92
C VAL A 407 -15.59 -11.71 -5.16
N LEU A 408 -15.49 -10.41 -5.01
CA LEU A 408 -15.73 -9.39 -6.03
C LEU A 408 -14.45 -9.11 -6.83
N ARG A 409 -14.60 -8.96 -8.14
CA ARG A 409 -13.55 -8.50 -9.05
C ARG A 409 -14.18 -7.70 -10.18
N ASN A 410 -13.44 -6.74 -10.72
CA ASN A 410 -13.85 -5.96 -11.86
C ASN A 410 -14.29 -6.88 -13.02
N ILE A 411 -15.46 -6.62 -13.60
CA ILE A 411 -16.01 -7.44 -14.68
C ILE A 411 -15.12 -7.39 -15.94
N GLU A 412 -14.48 -6.28 -16.22
CA GLU A 412 -13.58 -6.09 -17.35
C GLU A 412 -12.33 -6.97 -17.20
N GLU A 413 -11.77 -7.02 -15.98
CA GLU A 413 -10.66 -7.93 -15.66
C GLU A 413 -11.08 -9.40 -15.79
N ILE A 414 -12.31 -9.74 -15.37
CA ILE A 414 -12.86 -11.10 -15.52
C ILE A 414 -12.98 -11.44 -17.00
N VAL A 415 -13.51 -10.52 -17.84
CA VAL A 415 -13.66 -10.70 -19.27
C VAL A 415 -12.31 -10.88 -19.95
N SER A 416 -11.34 -10.01 -19.63
CA SER A 416 -9.96 -10.12 -20.15
C SER A 416 -9.33 -11.47 -19.79
N TYR A 417 -9.41 -11.86 -18.51
CA TYR A 417 -8.83 -13.13 -18.02
C TYR A 417 -9.47 -14.37 -18.65
N LEU A 418 -10.76 -14.36 -18.96
CA LEU A 418 -11.48 -15.50 -19.53
C LEU A 418 -11.44 -15.57 -21.06
N GLY A 419 -11.06 -14.47 -21.74
CA GLY A 419 -10.93 -14.41 -23.20
C GLY A 419 -9.80 -15.29 -23.76
N ASP A 420 -8.77 -15.56 -22.97
CA ASP A 420 -7.59 -16.34 -23.37
C ASP A 420 -7.68 -17.85 -23.02
N GLU A 421 -8.71 -18.31 -22.31
CA GLU A 421 -8.78 -19.69 -21.81
C GLU A 421 -9.64 -20.62 -22.71
N ASN A 422 -8.99 -21.34 -23.63
CA ASN A 422 -9.57 -22.51 -24.34
C ASN A 422 -9.79 -23.75 -23.45
N ALA A 423 -9.42 -23.72 -22.18
CA ALA A 423 -9.35 -24.90 -21.30
C ALA A 423 -10.67 -25.24 -20.58
N ARG A 424 -11.68 -24.35 -20.57
CA ARG A 424 -12.94 -24.55 -19.81
C ARG A 424 -14.19 -24.43 -20.71
N PRO A 425 -15.33 -25.07 -20.33
CA PRO A 425 -16.57 -24.97 -21.11
C PRO A 425 -16.93 -23.48 -21.31
N ALA A 426 -17.20 -23.12 -22.59
CA ALA A 426 -17.65 -21.77 -22.91
C ALA A 426 -19.04 -21.50 -22.33
N TYR A 427 -19.32 -20.27 -21.94
CA TYR A 427 -20.69 -19.83 -21.70
C TYR A 427 -21.40 -19.75 -23.05
N GLY A 428 -22.66 -20.20 -23.11
CA GLY A 428 -23.51 -20.06 -24.30
C GLY A 428 -23.99 -18.62 -24.57
N GLU A 429 -23.55 -17.66 -23.72
CA GLU A 429 -23.93 -16.25 -23.70
C GLU A 429 -22.74 -15.37 -23.26
N PRO A 430 -22.74 -14.04 -23.52
CA PRO A 430 -21.70 -13.13 -23.13
C PRO A 430 -21.49 -13.14 -21.59
N ILE A 431 -20.23 -13.10 -21.15
CA ILE A 431 -19.85 -13.13 -19.71
C ILE A 431 -20.51 -12.00 -18.94
N THR A 432 -20.65 -10.82 -19.56
CA THR A 432 -21.32 -9.66 -18.97
C THR A 432 -22.80 -9.92 -18.65
N GLU A 433 -23.51 -10.66 -19.49
CA GLU A 433 -24.92 -11.00 -19.26
C GLU A 433 -25.04 -12.08 -18.17
N VAL A 434 -24.10 -13.04 -18.14
CA VAL A 434 -23.99 -14.02 -17.04
C VAL A 434 -23.76 -13.29 -15.71
N PHE A 435 -22.88 -12.29 -15.70
CA PHE A 435 -22.59 -11.49 -14.52
C PHE A 435 -23.83 -10.76 -14.02
N LYS A 436 -24.48 -9.95 -14.88
CA LYS A 436 -25.69 -9.19 -14.52
C LYS A 436 -26.79 -10.08 -13.92
N ARG A 437 -26.94 -11.31 -14.46
CA ARG A 437 -27.93 -12.27 -13.96
C ARG A 437 -27.55 -12.85 -12.58
N ARG A 438 -26.26 -13.17 -12.34
CA ARG A 438 -25.79 -13.87 -11.13
C ARG A 438 -25.51 -12.94 -9.98
N GLU A 439 -25.09 -11.72 -10.25
CA GLU A 439 -24.68 -10.74 -9.24
C GLU A 439 -25.72 -10.57 -8.12
N PRO A 440 -27.02 -10.34 -8.38
CA PRO A 440 -28.03 -10.24 -7.33
C PRO A 440 -28.16 -11.50 -6.47
N TRP A 441 -27.85 -12.67 -7.04
CA TRP A 441 -27.88 -13.92 -6.31
C TRP A 441 -26.66 -14.10 -5.41
N PHE A 442 -25.47 -13.72 -5.87
CA PHE A 442 -24.27 -13.71 -5.03
C PHE A 442 -24.46 -12.82 -3.80
N ILE A 443 -24.95 -11.59 -4.01
CA ILE A 443 -25.23 -10.64 -2.94
C ILE A 443 -26.17 -11.22 -1.87
N LYS A 444 -27.22 -11.91 -2.31
CA LYS A 444 -28.22 -12.50 -1.42
C LYS A 444 -27.74 -13.77 -0.71
N CYS A 445 -26.74 -14.46 -1.23
CA CYS A 445 -26.20 -15.71 -0.71
C CYS A 445 -24.98 -15.51 0.21
N ALA A 446 -24.42 -14.29 0.29
CA ALA A 446 -23.24 -13.98 1.08
C ALA A 446 -23.59 -13.03 2.22
N ASN A 447 -22.89 -13.16 3.35
CA ASN A 447 -22.92 -12.20 4.45
C ASN A 447 -21.66 -11.32 4.53
N TYR A 448 -20.61 -11.65 3.75
CA TYR A 448 -19.39 -10.85 3.61
C TYR A 448 -19.02 -10.61 2.14
N ASP A 449 -18.36 -9.47 1.88
CA ASP A 449 -17.85 -9.08 0.58
C ASP A 449 -16.33 -8.87 0.67
N PHE A 450 -15.58 -9.54 -0.20
CA PHE A 450 -14.14 -9.34 -0.35
C PHE A 450 -13.82 -8.82 -1.75
N ILE A 451 -13.26 -7.61 -1.84
CA ILE A 451 -12.88 -7.01 -3.12
C ILE A 451 -11.47 -7.48 -3.48
N ASN A 452 -11.39 -8.33 -4.49
CA ASN A 452 -10.13 -8.89 -4.97
C ASN A 452 -9.50 -7.98 -6.01
N HIS A 453 -8.47 -7.23 -5.62
CA HIS A 453 -7.64 -6.46 -6.53
C HIS A 453 -6.46 -7.33 -6.96
N ILE A 454 -6.45 -7.82 -8.18
CA ILE A 454 -5.25 -8.46 -8.73
C ILE A 454 -4.27 -7.36 -9.10
N THR A 455 -3.25 -7.20 -8.28
CA THR A 455 -2.05 -6.44 -8.65
C THR A 455 -1.02 -7.41 -9.21
N VAL A 456 -0.30 -6.98 -10.23
CA VAL A 456 0.82 -7.71 -10.85
C VAL A 456 1.88 -8.12 -9.81
N ASP A 457 1.92 -7.40 -8.70
CA ASP A 457 2.92 -7.57 -7.64
C ASP A 457 2.58 -8.65 -6.60
N GLY A 458 1.46 -9.38 -6.70
CA GLY A 458 1.09 -10.58 -5.90
C GLY A 458 1.65 -10.68 -4.47
N GLY A 459 2.03 -9.53 -3.88
CA GLY A 459 2.99 -9.43 -2.82
C GLY A 459 2.40 -9.39 -1.39
N GLU A 460 3.23 -8.96 -0.46
CA GLU A 460 2.96 -8.92 0.98
C GLU A 460 1.69 -8.15 1.37
N ALA A 461 1.35 -7.07 0.66
CA ALA A 461 0.16 -6.25 0.93
C ALA A 461 -1.14 -7.05 0.72
N THR A 462 -1.23 -7.85 -0.35
CA THR A 462 -2.39 -8.71 -0.62
C THR A 462 -2.50 -9.82 0.42
N ASN A 463 -1.40 -10.43 0.79
CA ASN A 463 -1.37 -11.48 1.83
C ASN A 463 -1.77 -10.92 3.20
N ALA A 464 -1.32 -9.72 3.54
CA ALA A 464 -1.67 -9.06 4.80
C ALA A 464 -3.16 -8.67 4.83
N GLU A 465 -3.72 -8.16 3.73
CA GLU A 465 -5.13 -7.83 3.60
C GLU A 465 -6.01 -9.07 3.77
N ILE A 466 -5.70 -10.16 3.05
CA ILE A 466 -6.42 -11.44 3.12
C ILE A 466 -6.33 -12.01 4.53
N SER A 467 -5.13 -12.07 5.11
CA SER A 467 -4.96 -12.59 6.48
C SER A 467 -5.80 -11.81 7.47
N ARG A 468 -5.79 -10.48 7.42
CA ARG A 468 -6.57 -9.63 8.33
C ARG A 468 -8.08 -9.85 8.17
N PHE A 469 -8.59 -9.82 6.92
CA PHE A 469 -10.02 -9.99 6.66
C PHE A 469 -10.53 -11.34 7.13
N PHE A 470 -9.85 -12.43 6.72
CA PHE A 470 -10.32 -13.78 7.05
C PHE A 470 -10.17 -14.11 8.52
N LYS A 471 -9.11 -13.67 9.20
CA LYS A 471 -9.00 -13.80 10.66
C LYS A 471 -10.11 -13.05 11.38
N HIS A 472 -10.45 -11.84 10.93
CA HIS A 472 -11.53 -11.07 11.54
C HIS A 472 -12.87 -11.76 11.40
N ILE A 473 -13.29 -12.16 10.19
CA ILE A 473 -14.61 -12.76 9.96
C ILE A 473 -14.77 -14.19 10.54
N THR A 474 -13.68 -14.81 10.97
CA THR A 474 -13.67 -16.14 11.63
C THR A 474 -13.42 -16.05 13.14
N GLY A 475 -13.31 -14.84 13.71
CA GLY A 475 -13.08 -14.62 15.13
C GLY A 475 -11.71 -15.11 15.62
N GLN A 476 -10.73 -15.29 14.73
CA GLN A 476 -9.37 -15.57 15.17
C GLN A 476 -8.70 -14.30 15.72
N PRO A 477 -7.77 -14.43 16.70
CA PRO A 477 -7.09 -13.29 17.27
C PRO A 477 -6.51 -12.36 16.21
N ASN A 478 -6.88 -11.09 16.28
CA ASN A 478 -6.38 -10.03 15.41
C ASN A 478 -5.96 -8.83 16.24
N LEU A 479 -5.43 -7.78 15.58
CA LEU A 479 -4.98 -6.55 16.24
C LEU A 479 -6.08 -5.80 17.03
N ALA A 480 -7.37 -6.05 16.74
CA ALA A 480 -8.48 -5.39 17.42
C ALA A 480 -8.62 -5.83 18.89
N GLU A 481 -8.23 -7.06 19.23
CA GLU A 481 -8.25 -7.56 20.62
C GLU A 481 -7.24 -6.84 21.52
N ASN A 482 -6.10 -6.41 20.97
CA ASN A 482 -5.08 -5.66 21.72
C ASN A 482 -5.57 -4.27 22.17
N VAL A 483 -6.55 -3.70 21.50
CA VAL A 483 -7.16 -2.41 21.85
C VAL A 483 -8.00 -2.51 23.11
N ALA A 484 -8.63 -3.66 23.36
CA ALA A 484 -9.47 -3.91 24.52
C ALA A 484 -8.67 -4.32 25.78
N ALA A 485 -7.38 -4.68 25.65
CA ALA A 485 -6.58 -5.30 26.70
C ALA A 485 -6.00 -4.33 27.75
N GLY A 486 -6.64 -3.18 27.99
CA GLY A 486 -6.27 -2.24 29.06
C GLY A 486 -5.02 -1.40 28.83
N LYS A 487 -4.37 -1.47 27.66
CA LYS A 487 -3.30 -0.55 27.24
C LYS A 487 -3.90 0.71 26.64
N ARG A 488 -3.21 1.85 26.78
CA ARG A 488 -3.61 3.09 26.10
C ARG A 488 -3.61 2.89 24.60
N SER A 489 -4.76 3.18 23.96
CA SER A 489 -4.95 3.03 22.51
C SER A 489 -5.42 4.32 21.86
N TYR A 490 -5.09 4.48 20.59
CA TYR A 490 -5.29 5.71 19.83
C TYR A 490 -5.82 5.41 18.42
N PHE A 491 -6.67 6.31 17.90
CA PHE A 491 -7.06 6.22 16.51
C PHE A 491 -6.92 7.57 15.79
N LEU A 492 -6.60 7.50 14.51
CA LEU A 492 -6.53 8.66 13.63
C LEU A 492 -7.82 8.80 12.83
N SER A 493 -8.50 9.94 12.95
CA SER A 493 -9.66 10.26 12.11
C SER A 493 -9.19 10.81 10.76
N LEU A 494 -9.45 10.08 9.68
CA LEU A 494 -9.15 10.52 8.32
C LEU A 494 -10.21 11.54 7.86
N THR A 495 -9.76 12.76 7.56
CA THR A 495 -10.65 13.87 7.15
C THR A 495 -10.58 14.17 5.66
N TYR A 496 -10.14 13.20 4.87
CA TYR A 496 -10.08 13.30 3.41
C TYR A 496 -11.47 13.05 2.79
N PRO A 497 -11.85 13.81 1.77
CA PRO A 497 -13.06 13.50 0.98
C PRO A 497 -12.86 12.26 0.09
N ASP A 498 -11.62 11.93 -0.25
CA ASP A 498 -11.15 10.72 -0.90
C ASP A 498 -9.88 10.24 -0.19
N VAL A 499 -9.82 8.98 0.24
CA VAL A 499 -8.65 8.45 0.95
C VAL A 499 -7.50 8.09 0.01
N VAL A 500 -7.75 7.93 -1.28
CA VAL A 500 -6.73 7.47 -2.25
C VAL A 500 -5.50 8.37 -2.26
N PRO A 501 -5.59 9.71 -2.29
CA PRO A 501 -4.42 10.58 -2.20
C PRO A 501 -3.63 10.44 -0.89
N ALA A 502 -4.28 9.99 0.19
CA ALA A 502 -3.64 9.80 1.49
C ALA A 502 -2.85 8.49 1.60
N LEU A 503 -3.12 7.50 0.73
CA LEU A 503 -2.56 6.15 0.86
C LEU A 503 -1.03 6.14 0.85
N ARG A 504 -0.39 6.97 0.04
CA ARG A 504 1.08 7.14 0.00
C ARG A 504 1.67 7.66 1.31
N HIS A 505 0.86 8.34 2.14
CA HIS A 505 1.25 8.89 3.43
C HIS A 505 0.79 8.04 4.61
N MET A 506 0.20 6.87 4.37
CA MET A 506 -0.30 5.99 5.44
C MET A 506 0.78 5.60 6.46
N PRO A 507 2.02 5.29 6.10
CA PRO A 507 3.06 5.01 7.07
C PRO A 507 3.30 6.16 8.06
N ASP A 508 3.23 7.42 7.61
CA ASP A 508 3.34 8.62 8.45
C ASP A 508 2.09 8.83 9.29
N LEU A 509 0.94 8.83 8.63
CA LEU A 509 -0.37 9.09 9.23
C LEU A 509 -0.68 8.11 10.36
N THR A 510 -0.26 6.85 10.22
CA THR A 510 -0.54 5.79 11.20
C THR A 510 0.53 5.66 12.29
N THR A 511 1.50 6.59 12.35
CA THR A 511 2.55 6.58 13.35
C THR A 511 1.99 6.63 14.77
N GLY A 512 2.24 5.58 15.54
CA GLY A 512 1.86 5.45 16.97
C GLY A 512 0.38 5.12 17.21
N VAL A 513 -0.48 5.05 16.19
CA VAL A 513 -1.91 4.76 16.38
C VAL A 513 -2.24 3.27 16.25
N ASP A 514 -3.36 2.86 16.85
CA ASP A 514 -3.82 1.48 16.91
C ASP A 514 -5.01 1.20 15.96
N ALA A 515 -5.68 2.25 15.46
CA ALA A 515 -6.76 2.16 14.50
C ALA A 515 -6.83 3.41 13.61
N VAL A 516 -7.51 3.32 12.48
CA VAL A 516 -7.86 4.45 11.61
C VAL A 516 -9.37 4.59 11.51
N GLU A 517 -9.88 5.82 11.67
CA GLU A 517 -11.30 6.11 11.50
C GLU A 517 -11.56 6.64 10.10
N LEU A 518 -12.38 5.93 9.35
CA LEU A 518 -12.92 6.40 8.07
C LEU A 518 -14.20 7.20 8.33
N ARG A 519 -14.12 8.52 8.12
CA ARG A 519 -15.23 9.46 8.24
C ARG A 519 -16.06 9.45 6.94
N VAL A 520 -17.02 8.52 6.86
CA VAL A 520 -17.85 8.33 5.67
C VAL A 520 -18.73 9.53 5.36
N ASP A 521 -19.14 10.27 6.39
CA ASP A 521 -19.86 11.52 6.26
C ASP A 521 -19.07 12.65 5.57
N LEU A 522 -17.74 12.55 5.55
CA LEU A 522 -16.86 13.50 4.86
C LEU A 522 -16.49 13.05 3.44
N LEU A 523 -16.74 11.79 3.09
CA LEU A 523 -16.43 11.28 1.76
C LEU A 523 -17.28 11.97 0.69
N ARG A 524 -16.64 12.37 -0.38
CA ARG A 524 -17.27 13.00 -1.56
C ARG A 524 -16.63 12.38 -2.80
N ALA A 525 -17.43 11.71 -3.59
CA ALA A 525 -16.99 11.30 -4.92
C ALA A 525 -16.77 12.58 -5.77
N PRO A 526 -15.75 12.63 -6.62
CA PRO A 526 -15.38 13.85 -7.32
C PRO A 526 -16.57 14.53 -7.96
N ASP A 527 -17.48 14.02 -8.62
CA ASP A 527 -18.60 14.72 -9.28
C ASP A 527 -19.99 14.46 -8.68
N ALA A 528 -20.05 13.95 -7.45
CA ALA A 528 -21.33 13.67 -6.83
C ALA A 528 -22.06 14.95 -6.39
N LEU A 529 -23.20 15.24 -6.99
CA LEU A 529 -24.16 16.25 -6.52
C LEU A 529 -24.85 15.81 -5.21
N ALA A 530 -24.82 14.51 -4.90
CA ALA A 530 -25.44 13.94 -3.72
C ALA A 530 -24.61 14.21 -2.46
N SER A 531 -25.28 14.59 -1.38
CA SER A 531 -24.67 14.78 -0.05
C SER A 531 -24.29 13.46 0.63
N ILE A 532 -24.84 12.32 0.17
CA ILE A 532 -24.62 10.97 0.68
C ILE A 532 -23.74 10.21 -0.32
N PRO A 533 -22.60 9.67 0.09
CA PRO A 533 -21.74 8.88 -0.82
C PRO A 533 -22.40 7.55 -1.19
N SER A 534 -22.24 7.12 -2.44
CA SER A 534 -22.77 5.84 -2.89
C SER A 534 -22.08 4.66 -2.20
N GLN A 535 -22.80 3.56 -2.05
CA GLN A 535 -22.22 2.32 -1.48
C GLN A 535 -21.01 1.81 -2.25
N ALA A 536 -21.04 1.94 -3.59
CA ALA A 536 -19.92 1.56 -4.46
C ALA A 536 -18.67 2.39 -4.16
N TYR A 537 -18.81 3.71 -4.05
CA TYR A 537 -17.69 4.60 -3.70
C TYR A 537 -17.14 4.30 -2.31
N VAL A 538 -18.01 4.13 -1.31
CA VAL A 538 -17.60 3.79 0.06
C VAL A 538 -16.88 2.45 0.10
N SER A 539 -17.34 1.44 -0.64
CA SER A 539 -16.68 0.13 -0.73
C SER A 539 -15.27 0.24 -1.31
N ALA A 540 -15.09 1.05 -2.37
CA ALA A 540 -13.78 1.29 -2.96
C ALA A 540 -12.84 2.01 -1.98
N GLN A 541 -13.34 2.97 -1.20
CA GLN A 541 -12.56 3.67 -0.17
C GLN A 541 -12.10 2.72 0.96
N VAL A 542 -12.99 1.85 1.45
CA VAL A 542 -12.66 0.84 2.46
C VAL A 542 -11.62 -0.15 1.93
N ALA A 543 -11.79 -0.65 0.70
CA ALA A 543 -10.85 -1.59 0.09
C ALA A 543 -9.46 -0.95 -0.11
N SER A 544 -9.41 0.27 -0.62
CA SER A 544 -8.16 1.03 -0.79
C SER A 544 -7.44 1.24 0.53
N LEU A 545 -8.17 1.65 1.56
CA LEU A 545 -7.63 1.86 2.91
C LEU A 545 -7.10 0.54 3.51
N ARG A 546 -7.84 -0.57 3.34
CA ARG A 546 -7.46 -1.88 3.87
C ARG A 546 -6.15 -2.40 3.27
N ARG A 547 -5.88 -2.10 2.02
CA ARG A 547 -4.60 -2.45 1.35
C ARG A 547 -3.43 -1.60 1.85
N ALA A 548 -3.67 -0.35 2.20
CA ALA A 548 -2.62 0.59 2.61
C ALA A 548 -2.23 0.49 4.09
N THR A 549 -3.07 -0.12 4.93
CA THR A 549 -2.77 -0.29 6.35
C THR A 549 -3.32 -1.60 6.89
N SER A 550 -2.57 -2.24 7.80
CA SER A 550 -3.01 -3.41 8.56
C SER A 550 -3.74 -3.04 9.86
N LEU A 551 -3.91 -1.74 10.17
CA LEU A 551 -4.63 -1.29 11.37
C LEU A 551 -6.14 -1.53 11.23
N PRO A 552 -6.85 -1.80 12.33
CA PRO A 552 -8.30 -1.84 12.37
C PRO A 552 -8.93 -0.57 11.83
N ILE A 553 -10.06 -0.73 11.12
CA ILE A 553 -10.84 0.40 10.59
C ILE A 553 -12.03 0.65 11.51
N ILE A 554 -12.21 1.91 11.92
CA ILE A 554 -13.44 2.42 12.56
C ILE A 554 -14.26 3.09 11.47
N PHE A 555 -15.42 2.56 11.16
CA PHE A 555 -16.33 3.10 10.16
C PHE A 555 -17.36 4.02 10.82
N THR A 556 -17.31 5.32 10.49
CA THR A 556 -18.13 6.35 11.15
C THR A 556 -19.00 7.09 10.16
N VAL A 557 -20.31 7.08 10.37
CA VAL A 557 -21.29 7.92 9.69
C VAL A 557 -21.78 8.96 10.70
N ARG A 558 -21.19 10.17 10.70
CA ARG A 558 -21.49 11.21 11.69
C ARG A 558 -22.51 12.20 11.14
N THR A 559 -23.66 12.33 11.85
CA THR A 559 -24.74 13.27 11.47
C THR A 559 -24.38 14.73 11.77
N ILE A 560 -25.06 15.66 11.09
CA ILE A 560 -24.90 17.10 11.30
C ILE A 560 -25.20 17.45 12.75
N GLY A 561 -26.29 16.94 13.33
CA GLY A 561 -26.69 17.17 14.71
C GLY A 561 -25.67 16.71 15.74
N GLN A 562 -24.77 15.77 15.37
CA GLN A 562 -23.66 15.32 16.21
C GLN A 562 -22.27 15.79 15.71
N GLY A 563 -22.26 16.88 14.90
CA GLY A 563 -21.03 17.55 14.48
C GLY A 563 -20.32 16.92 13.28
N GLY A 564 -21.01 16.15 12.47
CA GLY A 564 -20.55 15.61 11.19
C GLY A 564 -21.15 16.35 10.00
N ALA A 565 -21.16 15.66 8.86
CA ALA A 565 -21.66 16.20 7.58
C ALA A 565 -22.76 15.32 6.96
N PHE A 566 -23.18 14.22 7.61
CA PHE A 566 -24.26 13.37 7.13
C PHE A 566 -25.64 13.99 7.47
N PRO A 567 -26.61 14.00 6.54
CA PRO A 567 -27.92 14.61 6.79
C PRO A 567 -28.70 13.90 7.91
N ASP A 568 -29.24 14.68 8.87
CA ASP A 568 -29.95 14.13 10.03
C ASP A 568 -31.24 13.38 9.66
N ASN A 569 -31.86 13.70 8.52
CA ASN A 569 -33.09 13.07 8.04
C ASN A 569 -32.86 11.82 7.17
N SER A 570 -31.64 11.35 7.05
CA SER A 570 -31.25 10.20 6.22
C SER A 570 -30.81 8.99 7.05
N GLU A 571 -31.54 8.73 8.15
CA GLU A 571 -31.20 7.62 9.08
C GLU A 571 -31.13 6.26 8.38
N LYS A 572 -32.05 5.98 7.45
CA LYS A 572 -32.07 4.73 6.69
C LYS A 572 -30.80 4.56 5.86
N ASP A 573 -30.39 5.59 5.14
CA ASP A 573 -29.16 5.56 4.32
C ASP A 573 -27.91 5.36 5.21
N ALA A 574 -27.88 5.98 6.40
CA ALA A 574 -26.80 5.77 7.36
C ALA A 574 -26.70 4.29 7.79
N PHE A 575 -27.83 3.64 8.09
CA PHE A 575 -27.84 2.22 8.49
C PHE A 575 -27.58 1.26 7.32
N GLU A 576 -27.90 1.63 6.09
CA GLU A 576 -27.48 0.90 4.89
C GLU A 576 -25.95 0.91 4.75
N LEU A 577 -25.29 2.07 4.94
CA LEU A 577 -23.84 2.21 4.92
C LEU A 577 -23.16 1.48 6.09
N LEU A 578 -23.75 1.52 7.30
CA LEU A 578 -23.25 0.75 8.44
C LEU A 578 -23.38 -0.77 8.20
N GLY A 579 -24.47 -1.20 7.56
CA GLY A 579 -24.67 -2.59 7.14
C GLY A 579 -23.65 -3.04 6.08
N LEU A 580 -23.33 -2.14 5.13
CA LEU A 580 -22.27 -2.37 4.16
C LEU A 580 -20.90 -2.52 4.85
N ALA A 581 -20.59 -1.70 5.84
CA ALA A 581 -19.36 -1.81 6.62
C ALA A 581 -19.18 -3.20 7.26
N LEU A 582 -20.27 -3.77 7.82
CA LEU A 582 -20.27 -5.12 8.39
C LEU A 582 -20.01 -6.18 7.29
N ARG A 583 -20.63 -6.04 6.11
CA ARG A 583 -20.37 -6.94 4.98
C ARG A 583 -18.93 -6.88 4.51
N LEU A 584 -18.32 -5.69 4.50
CA LEU A 584 -16.91 -5.51 4.17
C LEU A 584 -15.96 -5.98 5.30
N GLY A 585 -16.48 -6.49 6.41
CA GLY A 585 -15.70 -7.04 7.53
C GLY A 585 -14.82 -5.97 8.21
N VAL A 586 -15.33 -4.75 8.45
CA VAL A 586 -14.60 -3.75 9.25
C VAL A 586 -14.66 -4.11 10.72
N GLU A 587 -13.62 -3.76 11.47
CA GLU A 587 -13.47 -4.19 12.86
C GLU A 587 -14.36 -3.39 13.82
N TYR A 588 -14.61 -2.10 13.54
CA TYR A 588 -15.42 -1.24 14.39
C TYR A 588 -16.42 -0.44 13.56
N VAL A 589 -17.66 -0.32 14.04
CA VAL A 589 -18.67 0.57 13.52
C VAL A 589 -19.11 1.57 14.59
N ASP A 590 -19.02 2.86 14.31
CA ASP A 590 -19.48 3.94 15.21
C ASP A 590 -20.95 4.24 14.93
N VAL A 591 -21.81 3.99 15.90
CA VAL A 591 -23.27 4.08 15.80
C VAL A 591 -23.78 5.10 16.81
N GLU A 592 -24.51 6.12 16.33
CA GLU A 592 -25.10 7.15 17.18
C GLU A 592 -26.32 6.60 17.95
N ILE A 593 -26.29 6.70 19.28
CA ILE A 593 -27.40 6.24 20.12
C ILE A 593 -28.64 7.14 20.07
N SER A 594 -28.61 8.24 19.33
CA SER A 594 -29.77 9.09 19.02
C SER A 594 -30.64 8.48 17.93
N ALA A 595 -30.11 7.51 17.17
CA ALA A 595 -30.85 6.80 16.14
C ALA A 595 -31.89 5.83 16.73
N SER A 596 -32.76 5.30 15.87
CA SER A 596 -33.80 4.33 16.26
C SER A 596 -33.16 3.08 16.92
N GLU A 597 -33.57 2.78 18.15
CA GLU A 597 -33.11 1.60 18.91
C GLU A 597 -33.37 0.29 18.13
N LYS A 598 -34.46 0.25 17.36
CA LYS A 598 -34.78 -0.89 16.48
C LYS A 598 -33.69 -1.10 15.43
N LEU A 599 -33.27 -0.05 14.74
CA LEU A 599 -32.24 -0.14 13.70
C LEU A 599 -30.87 -0.52 14.30
N ILE A 600 -30.53 0.03 15.47
CA ILE A 600 -29.30 -0.31 16.18
C ILE A 600 -29.31 -1.80 16.57
N THR A 601 -30.43 -2.30 17.10
CA THR A 601 -30.57 -3.71 17.49
C THR A 601 -30.48 -4.64 16.27
N GLU A 602 -31.11 -4.29 15.16
CA GLU A 602 -31.03 -5.05 13.90
C GLU A 602 -29.61 -5.07 13.34
N LEU A 603 -28.88 -3.97 13.43
CA LEU A 603 -27.48 -3.88 13.05
C LEU A 603 -26.61 -4.76 13.96
N ALA A 604 -26.79 -4.67 15.28
CA ALA A 604 -26.06 -5.45 16.28
C ALA A 604 -26.26 -6.96 16.11
N ALA A 605 -27.44 -7.41 15.71
CA ALA A 605 -27.74 -8.81 15.42
C ALA A 605 -26.92 -9.38 14.24
N ARG A 606 -26.41 -8.52 13.35
CA ARG A 606 -25.65 -8.90 12.14
C ARG A 606 -24.14 -8.58 12.23
N LYS A 607 -23.66 -8.04 13.35
CA LYS A 607 -22.30 -7.51 13.47
C LYS A 607 -21.18 -8.58 13.36
N GLY A 608 -21.51 -9.87 13.53
CA GLY A 608 -20.50 -10.92 13.56
C GLY A 608 -19.45 -10.64 14.64
N PHE A 609 -18.17 -10.62 14.26
CA PHE A 609 -17.05 -10.29 15.16
C PHE A 609 -16.70 -8.79 15.19
N SER A 610 -17.38 -7.94 14.41
CA SER A 610 -17.21 -6.49 14.47
C SER A 610 -17.73 -5.92 15.80
N GLN A 611 -17.11 -4.84 16.29
CA GLN A 611 -17.49 -4.20 17.53
C GLN A 611 -18.25 -2.90 17.26
N ILE A 612 -19.31 -2.66 18.04
CA ILE A 612 -20.10 -1.43 17.96
C ILE A 612 -19.58 -0.41 18.97
N ILE A 613 -19.15 0.77 18.49
CA ILE A 613 -18.89 1.95 19.31
C ILE A 613 -20.22 2.74 19.40
N ALA A 614 -20.93 2.60 20.51
CA ALA A 614 -22.17 3.34 20.75
C ALA A 614 -21.86 4.78 21.18
N SER A 615 -22.13 5.73 20.31
CA SER A 615 -21.63 7.11 20.45
C SER A 615 -22.73 8.14 20.67
N TRP A 616 -22.39 9.16 21.46
CA TRP A 616 -23.20 10.38 21.62
C TRP A 616 -22.30 11.61 21.76
N HIS A 617 -22.63 12.68 21.00
CA HIS A 617 -21.86 13.92 20.98
C HIS A 617 -22.77 15.11 21.31
N ASP A 618 -22.42 15.90 22.32
CA ASP A 618 -23.03 17.18 22.59
C ASP A 618 -22.15 18.35 22.10
N TRP A 619 -22.60 19.01 21.05
CA TRP A 619 -21.93 20.19 20.49
C TRP A 619 -22.48 21.51 21.07
N SER A 620 -23.60 21.47 21.83
CA SER A 620 -24.20 22.65 22.40
C SER A 620 -23.38 23.27 23.54
N GLY A 621 -22.51 22.49 24.18
CA GLY A 621 -21.73 22.82 25.37
C GLY A 621 -22.58 22.90 26.65
N LYS A 622 -23.85 22.49 26.57
CA LYS A 622 -24.76 22.50 27.73
C LYS A 622 -24.60 21.28 28.63
N MET A 623 -24.09 20.18 28.10
CA MET A 623 -23.87 18.95 28.85
C MET A 623 -22.82 19.15 29.94
N LYS A 624 -23.14 18.72 31.17
CA LYS A 624 -22.19 18.62 32.27
C LYS A 624 -22.04 17.17 32.75
N TRP A 625 -20.82 16.70 32.98
CA TRP A 625 -20.50 15.30 33.26
C TRP A 625 -21.12 14.72 34.54
N ASN A 626 -21.55 15.57 35.45
CA ASN A 626 -22.20 15.17 36.70
C ASN A 626 -23.72 15.08 36.61
N GLU A 627 -24.33 15.39 35.48
CA GLU A 627 -25.78 15.39 35.27
C GLU A 627 -26.35 14.02 34.98
N ASP A 628 -27.65 13.82 35.28
CA ASP A 628 -28.35 12.57 35.05
C ASP A 628 -28.47 12.21 33.57
N VAL A 629 -28.51 13.20 32.69
CA VAL A 629 -28.56 12.98 31.25
C VAL A 629 -27.34 12.18 30.75
N VAL A 630 -26.14 12.47 31.27
CA VAL A 630 -24.92 11.74 30.89
C VAL A 630 -24.98 10.32 31.41
N ARG A 631 -25.45 10.12 32.67
CA ARG A 631 -25.65 8.76 33.23
C ARG A 631 -26.65 7.93 32.41
N SER A 632 -27.75 8.55 31.97
CA SER A 632 -28.75 7.89 31.13
C SER A 632 -28.20 7.55 29.75
N LYS A 633 -27.43 8.46 29.11
CA LYS A 633 -26.76 8.18 27.82
C LYS A 633 -25.70 7.10 27.93
N TYR A 634 -24.92 7.09 29.03
CA TYR A 634 -23.96 6.02 29.30
C TYR A 634 -24.64 4.66 29.46
N ALA A 635 -25.74 4.60 30.22
CA ALA A 635 -26.48 3.34 30.41
C ALA A 635 -27.03 2.81 29.09
N LEU A 636 -27.64 3.67 28.26
CA LEU A 636 -28.15 3.30 26.94
C LEU A 636 -27.01 2.85 26.00
N ALA A 637 -25.92 3.62 25.92
CA ALA A 637 -24.77 3.25 25.11
C ALA A 637 -24.13 1.92 25.57
N SER A 638 -24.07 1.67 26.88
CA SER A 638 -23.61 0.41 27.45
C SER A 638 -24.52 -0.78 27.11
N GLN A 639 -25.79 -0.55 26.92
CA GLN A 639 -26.74 -1.59 26.47
C GLN A 639 -26.55 -1.91 24.98
N LEU A 640 -26.39 -0.88 24.14
CA LEU A 640 -26.47 -0.97 22.67
C LEU A 640 -25.12 -1.28 21.99
N GLY A 641 -23.98 -0.97 22.62
CA GLY A 641 -22.65 -1.13 22.02
C GLY A 641 -21.67 -1.98 22.83
N ASP A 642 -20.53 -2.29 22.26
CA ASP A 642 -19.41 -2.98 22.90
C ASP A 642 -18.46 -1.99 23.57
N ILE A 643 -18.35 -0.79 23.01
CA ILE A 643 -17.55 0.34 23.50
C ILE A 643 -18.49 1.55 23.61
N VAL A 644 -18.39 2.29 24.71
CA VAL A 644 -19.15 3.53 24.92
C VAL A 644 -18.32 4.74 24.48
N LYS A 645 -18.94 5.68 23.73
CA LYS A 645 -18.28 6.93 23.32
C LYS A 645 -19.18 8.12 23.66
N ILE A 646 -18.73 8.97 24.60
CA ILE A 646 -19.43 10.20 24.98
C ILE A 646 -18.50 11.37 24.79
N VAL A 647 -18.95 12.35 24.01
CA VAL A 647 -18.18 13.54 23.67
C VAL A 647 -18.95 14.79 24.05
N GLY A 648 -18.39 15.60 24.93
CA GLY A 648 -18.90 16.92 25.31
C GLY A 648 -17.98 18.04 24.87
N LYS A 649 -18.25 19.24 25.33
CA LYS A 649 -17.41 20.42 25.13
C LYS A 649 -17.00 21.00 26.49
N ALA A 650 -15.71 21.26 26.68
CA ALA A 650 -15.25 21.99 27.86
C ALA A 650 -15.36 23.50 27.64
N ASP A 651 -15.87 24.19 28.63
CA ASP A 651 -15.84 25.65 28.74
C ASP A 651 -14.70 26.11 29.63
N THR A 652 -14.28 25.24 30.55
CA THR A 652 -13.21 25.48 31.54
C THR A 652 -12.34 24.22 31.74
N LEU A 653 -11.18 24.41 32.33
CA LEU A 653 -10.31 23.30 32.71
C LEU A 653 -10.98 22.33 33.71
N GLN A 654 -11.87 22.85 34.57
CA GLN A 654 -12.60 22.08 35.59
C GLN A 654 -13.51 21.00 34.98
N ASP A 655 -14.02 21.22 33.79
CA ASP A 655 -14.88 20.24 33.10
C ASP A 655 -14.16 18.91 32.84
N ASN A 656 -12.81 18.93 32.75
CA ASN A 656 -12.04 17.69 32.57
C ASN A 656 -11.94 16.86 33.87
N PHE A 657 -11.95 17.49 35.02
CA PHE A 657 -11.96 16.77 36.31
C PHE A 657 -13.32 16.10 36.53
N ALA A 658 -14.43 16.76 36.17
CA ALA A 658 -15.77 16.18 36.23
C ALA A 658 -15.89 14.97 35.30
N LEU A 659 -15.32 15.06 34.08
CA LEU A 659 -15.23 13.93 33.14
C LEU A 659 -14.42 12.77 33.75
N HIS A 660 -13.26 13.06 34.35
CA HIS A 660 -12.39 12.05 34.92
C HIS A 660 -13.05 11.30 36.08
N ASP A 661 -13.74 12.03 36.96
CA ASP A 661 -14.51 11.47 38.06
C ASP A 661 -15.68 10.60 37.55
N PHE A 662 -16.37 11.02 36.46
CA PHE A 662 -17.37 10.21 35.79
C PHE A 662 -16.78 8.89 35.26
N VAL A 663 -15.66 8.94 34.54
CA VAL A 663 -15.00 7.74 33.98
C VAL A 663 -14.54 6.80 35.11
N ALA A 664 -13.97 7.33 36.17
CA ALA A 664 -13.53 6.54 37.32
C ALA A 664 -14.72 5.77 37.95
N ARG A 665 -15.86 6.43 38.15
CA ARG A 665 -17.10 5.78 38.65
C ARG A 665 -17.67 4.77 37.67
N ALA A 666 -17.65 5.05 36.36
CA ALA A 666 -18.13 4.14 35.34
C ALA A 666 -17.33 2.83 35.34
N ASN A 667 -16.00 2.92 35.45
CA ASN A 667 -15.10 1.77 35.46
C ASN A 667 -15.23 0.89 36.71
N LEU A 668 -15.77 1.41 37.80
CA LEU A 668 -16.05 0.61 39.01
C LEU A 668 -17.31 -0.28 38.90
N GLN A 669 -18.14 -0.06 37.89
CA GLN A 669 -19.34 -0.85 37.69
C GLN A 669 -19.00 -2.26 37.24
N ARG A 670 -19.71 -3.27 37.77
CA ARG A 670 -19.52 -4.67 37.35
C ARG A 670 -19.91 -4.84 35.88
N GLY A 671 -18.99 -5.30 35.05
CA GLY A 671 -19.21 -5.47 33.62
C GLY A 671 -19.11 -4.14 32.85
N ALA A 672 -18.40 -3.14 33.41
CA ALA A 672 -18.13 -1.88 32.72
C ALA A 672 -17.51 -2.14 31.34
N LYS A 673 -18.05 -1.48 30.32
CA LYS A 673 -17.52 -1.51 28.96
C LYS A 673 -16.41 -0.48 28.80
N PRO A 674 -15.44 -0.69 27.87
CA PRO A 674 -14.46 0.34 27.54
C PRO A 674 -15.14 1.64 27.17
N ILE A 675 -14.60 2.77 27.65
CA ILE A 675 -15.19 4.09 27.46
C ILE A 675 -14.22 5.05 26.77
N ILE A 676 -14.73 5.76 25.77
CA ILE A 676 -14.11 6.92 25.10
C ILE A 676 -14.82 8.16 25.62
N ALA A 677 -14.21 8.89 26.52
CA ALA A 677 -14.81 10.10 27.13
C ALA A 677 -13.93 11.32 26.79
N ILE A 678 -14.48 12.27 26.04
CA ILE A 678 -13.72 13.38 25.49
C ILE A 678 -14.46 14.70 25.67
N ASN A 679 -13.75 15.73 26.09
CA ASN A 679 -14.17 17.10 25.96
C ASN A 679 -13.52 17.74 24.71
N MET A 680 -14.30 18.39 23.88
CA MET A 680 -13.82 19.19 22.76
C MET A 680 -13.35 20.57 23.24
N GLY A 681 -12.67 21.29 22.37
CA GLY A 681 -12.09 22.61 22.64
C GLY A 681 -10.67 22.56 23.17
N VAL A 682 -10.05 23.73 23.27
CA VAL A 682 -8.68 23.87 23.81
C VAL A 682 -8.68 23.54 25.31
N GLU A 683 -9.69 24.00 26.04
CA GLU A 683 -9.93 23.71 27.45
C GLU A 683 -10.12 22.23 27.72
N GLY A 684 -10.60 21.47 26.72
CA GLY A 684 -10.84 20.03 26.77
C GLY A 684 -9.63 19.13 26.50
N GLN A 685 -8.47 19.69 26.14
CA GLN A 685 -7.29 18.91 25.74
C GLN A 685 -6.82 17.92 26.81
N MET A 686 -6.94 18.25 28.09
CA MET A 686 -6.57 17.37 29.19
C MET A 686 -7.33 16.03 29.13
N SER A 687 -8.62 16.04 28.75
CA SER A 687 -9.40 14.82 28.62
C SER A 687 -8.82 13.87 27.53
N ARG A 688 -8.26 14.42 26.45
CA ARG A 688 -7.64 13.66 25.37
C ARG A 688 -6.33 13.02 25.78
N ILE A 689 -5.57 13.69 26.65
CA ILE A 689 -4.32 13.18 27.21
C ILE A 689 -4.60 12.02 28.16
N LEU A 690 -5.64 12.15 29.01
CA LEU A 690 -5.93 11.19 30.07
C LEU A 690 -6.83 10.05 29.62
N ASN A 691 -7.59 10.16 28.53
CA ASN A 691 -8.39 9.07 27.97
C ASN A 691 -7.49 7.88 27.63
N ALA A 692 -7.88 6.67 28.05
CA ALA A 692 -7.06 5.48 27.88
C ALA A 692 -7.49 4.63 26.66
N THR A 693 -8.78 4.63 26.32
CA THR A 693 -9.35 3.77 25.27
C THR A 693 -9.57 4.58 24.01
N LEU A 694 -8.97 4.16 22.89
CA LEU A 694 -9.19 4.73 21.55
C LEU A 694 -9.25 6.27 21.57
N SER A 695 -8.19 6.92 22.06
CA SER A 695 -8.10 8.38 22.05
C SER A 695 -7.98 8.91 20.63
N PRO A 696 -8.89 9.81 20.19
CA PRO A 696 -8.81 10.40 18.85
C PRO A 696 -7.63 11.36 18.75
N VAL A 697 -6.75 11.12 17.79
CA VAL A 697 -5.59 11.96 17.50
C VAL A 697 -5.70 12.62 16.13
N THR A 698 -4.88 13.64 15.90
CA THR A 698 -4.70 14.32 14.61
C THR A 698 -3.28 14.14 14.09
N HIS A 699 -3.07 14.48 12.81
CA HIS A 699 -1.75 14.47 12.19
C HIS A 699 -1.60 15.71 11.28
N PRO A 700 -0.38 16.32 11.17
CA PRO A 700 -0.16 17.49 10.31
C PRO A 700 -0.48 17.29 8.83
N LEU A 701 -0.40 16.07 8.32
CA LEU A 701 -0.72 15.72 6.93
C LEU A 701 -2.23 15.59 6.64
N LEU A 702 -3.09 15.69 7.66
CA LEU A 702 -4.55 15.70 7.42
C LEU A 702 -5.00 17.04 6.86
N PRO A 703 -5.98 17.06 5.93
CA PRO A 703 -6.54 18.31 5.40
C PRO A 703 -7.11 19.23 6.48
N SER A 704 -7.68 18.64 7.53
CA SER A 704 -8.24 19.36 8.68
C SER A 704 -8.25 18.49 9.93
N LYS A 705 -8.38 19.10 11.10
CA LYS A 705 -8.66 18.38 12.35
C LYS A 705 -10.12 17.93 12.35
N ALA A 706 -10.39 16.69 12.74
CA ALA A 706 -11.75 16.15 12.82
C ALA A 706 -12.60 16.80 13.92
N ALA A 707 -11.99 17.35 14.96
CA ALA A 707 -12.66 18.07 16.05
C ALA A 707 -11.73 19.11 16.71
N PRO A 708 -12.30 20.19 17.29
CA PRO A 708 -11.50 21.19 18.02
C PRO A 708 -10.70 20.58 19.18
N GLY A 709 -9.51 21.10 19.41
CA GLY A 709 -8.64 20.67 20.51
C GLY A 709 -7.90 19.34 20.32
N GLN A 710 -8.00 18.69 19.13
CA GLN A 710 -7.24 17.47 18.86
C GLN A 710 -5.72 17.70 18.92
N LEU A 711 -5.02 16.73 19.53
CA LEU A 711 -3.57 16.66 19.67
C LEU A 711 -3.03 15.51 18.79
N SER A 712 -1.78 15.63 18.36
CA SER A 712 -1.09 14.50 17.72
C SER A 712 -0.70 13.44 18.74
N PHE A 713 -0.44 12.21 18.26
CA PHE A 713 0.08 11.14 19.11
C PHE A 713 1.31 11.59 19.91
N ALA A 714 2.31 12.16 19.23
CA ALA A 714 3.54 12.61 19.87
C ALA A 714 3.30 13.72 20.94
N GLN A 715 2.36 14.65 20.69
CA GLN A 715 1.99 15.67 21.69
C GLN A 715 1.38 15.03 22.95
N ILE A 716 0.53 14.00 22.79
CA ILE A 716 -0.05 13.28 23.93
C ILE A 716 1.05 12.55 24.72
N GLN A 717 2.00 11.87 24.05
CA GLN A 717 3.10 11.18 24.76
C GLN A 717 3.96 12.17 25.56
N LYS A 718 4.32 13.31 24.98
CA LYS A 718 5.06 14.38 25.69
C LYS A 718 4.28 14.92 26.89
N ALA A 719 2.96 15.13 26.74
CA ALA A 719 2.11 15.57 27.84
C ALA A 719 2.00 14.50 28.94
N LEU A 720 1.85 13.23 28.60
CA LEU A 720 1.84 12.12 29.57
C LEU A 720 3.15 12.04 30.36
N ASN A 721 4.28 12.29 29.72
CA ASN A 721 5.57 12.36 30.42
C ASN A 721 5.62 13.53 31.41
N LEU A 722 5.19 14.73 30.97
CA LEU A 722 5.13 15.92 31.86
C LEU A 722 4.22 15.72 33.08
N LEU A 723 3.14 14.92 32.91
CA LEU A 723 2.21 14.57 33.98
C LEU A 723 2.68 13.37 34.83
N GLY A 724 3.86 12.82 34.58
CA GLY A 724 4.39 11.64 35.29
C GLY A 724 3.67 10.32 34.97
N GLN A 725 2.85 10.29 33.90
CA GLN A 725 2.08 9.12 33.49
C GLN A 725 2.84 8.22 32.48
N LEU A 726 3.92 8.72 31.91
CA LEU A 726 4.82 8.01 31.02
C LEU A 726 6.26 8.23 31.49
N PRO A 727 6.90 7.29 32.22
CA PRO A 727 8.26 7.44 32.70
C PRO A 727 9.27 7.35 31.54
N ALA A 728 10.33 8.13 31.63
CA ALA A 728 11.47 7.99 30.74
C ALA A 728 12.16 6.64 30.97
N ARG A 729 12.65 6.02 29.89
CA ARG A 729 13.39 4.77 29.93
C ARG A 729 14.69 4.91 29.16
N ARG A 730 15.77 4.28 29.69
CA ARG A 730 17.07 4.21 29.02
C ARG A 730 17.25 2.84 28.38
N HIS A 731 17.66 2.86 27.13
CA HIS A 731 17.96 1.65 26.36
C HIS A 731 19.47 1.66 26.02
N PHE A 732 20.04 0.50 25.81
CA PHE A 732 21.49 0.37 25.65
C PHE A 732 21.85 -0.59 24.50
N LEU A 733 23.07 -0.40 23.96
CA LEU A 733 23.78 -1.43 23.21
C LEU A 733 24.97 -1.92 24.06
N PHE A 734 25.01 -3.22 24.34
CA PHE A 734 26.15 -3.89 24.98
C PHE A 734 27.02 -4.58 23.94
N GLY A 735 28.30 -4.29 23.91
CA GLY A 735 29.25 -4.87 22.98
C GLY A 735 30.65 -4.25 23.06
N ASN A 736 31.58 -4.76 22.24
CA ASN A 736 32.92 -4.20 22.10
C ASN A 736 33.63 -4.71 20.84
N PRO A 737 34.09 -3.84 19.92
CA PRO A 737 33.88 -2.38 19.87
C PRO A 737 32.51 -2.03 19.26
N ILE A 738 31.85 -0.96 19.73
CA ILE A 738 30.53 -0.55 19.30
C ILE A 738 30.39 0.93 18.92
N ALA A 739 31.45 1.72 19.04
CA ALA A 739 31.45 3.17 18.77
C ALA A 739 30.88 3.56 17.38
N HIS A 740 30.96 2.65 16.40
CA HIS A 740 30.47 2.87 15.03
C HIS A 740 29.02 2.41 14.79
N SER A 741 28.32 1.95 15.83
CA SER A 741 26.97 1.41 15.71
C SER A 741 25.93 2.47 15.28
N MET A 742 25.05 2.10 14.37
CA MET A 742 23.91 2.93 13.95
C MET A 742 22.67 2.75 14.84
N SER A 743 22.69 1.83 15.81
CA SER A 743 21.55 1.56 16.71
C SER A 743 21.09 2.78 17.50
N PRO A 744 21.98 3.67 18.04
CA PRO A 744 21.53 4.90 18.69
C PRO A 744 20.77 5.83 17.75
N THR A 745 21.21 5.97 16.50
CA THR A 745 20.52 6.79 15.51
C THR A 745 19.13 6.21 15.20
N LEU A 746 19.03 4.90 15.02
CA LEU A 746 17.78 4.19 14.74
C LEU A 746 16.75 4.43 15.85
N HIS A 747 17.12 4.08 17.10
CA HIS A 747 16.16 4.07 18.20
C HIS A 747 15.81 5.48 18.67
N ASN A 748 16.78 6.40 18.77
CA ASN A 748 16.51 7.78 19.19
C ASN A 748 15.63 8.52 18.14
N ALA A 749 15.85 8.32 16.84
CA ALA A 749 14.97 8.87 15.81
C ALA A 749 13.54 8.33 15.96
N GLY A 750 13.37 7.04 16.22
CA GLY A 750 12.06 6.43 16.47
C GLY A 750 11.38 7.00 17.72
N PHE A 751 12.11 7.18 18.83
CA PHE A 751 11.57 7.77 20.06
C PHE A 751 11.14 9.23 19.85
N GLU A 752 11.94 10.00 19.12
CA GLU A 752 11.63 11.41 18.82
C GLU A 752 10.34 11.55 18.01
N VAL A 753 10.18 10.78 16.92
CA VAL A 753 8.98 10.82 16.06
C VAL A 753 7.72 10.48 16.84
N LEU A 754 7.80 9.49 17.75
CA LEU A 754 6.69 9.10 18.62
C LEU A 754 6.50 10.03 19.82
N GLY A 755 7.40 10.98 20.05
CA GLY A 755 7.37 11.87 21.24
C GLY A 755 7.59 11.12 22.55
N LEU A 756 8.26 9.97 22.50
CA LEU A 756 8.60 9.18 23.69
C LEU A 756 9.80 9.80 24.43
N PRO A 757 9.80 9.81 25.77
CA PRO A 757 10.89 10.42 26.58
C PRO A 757 12.06 9.45 26.76
N HIS A 758 12.27 8.52 25.84
CA HIS A 758 13.27 7.47 25.96
C HIS A 758 14.59 7.86 25.31
N THR A 759 15.68 7.24 25.78
CA THR A 759 17.03 7.39 25.19
C THR A 759 17.62 6.04 24.86
N TYR A 760 18.53 6.02 23.89
CA TYR A 760 19.34 4.87 23.54
C TYR A 760 20.81 5.25 23.51
N GLU A 761 21.62 4.50 24.26
CA GLU A 761 23.03 4.81 24.56
C GLU A 761 23.93 3.61 24.26
N LEU A 762 25.21 3.87 24.01
CA LEU A 762 26.22 2.82 23.90
C LEU A 762 26.81 2.54 25.31
N LEU A 763 26.92 1.26 25.68
CA LEU A 763 27.66 0.79 26.82
C LEU A 763 28.75 -0.17 26.35
N GLU A 764 29.93 0.39 26.04
CA GLU A 764 31.09 -0.36 25.57
C GLU A 764 31.90 -0.87 26.79
N THR A 765 31.99 -2.19 26.89
CA THR A 765 32.71 -2.84 28.02
C THR A 765 33.44 -4.08 27.55
N THR A 766 34.43 -4.56 28.25
CA THR A 766 35.25 -5.71 27.87
C THR A 766 34.69 -7.06 28.32
N ASN A 767 33.73 -7.04 29.24
CA ASN A 767 33.11 -8.25 29.79
C ASN A 767 31.68 -8.01 30.28
N VAL A 768 30.92 -9.09 30.49
CA VAL A 768 29.58 -9.07 31.09
C VAL A 768 29.71 -9.02 32.63
N GLY A 769 30.20 -7.87 33.16
CA GLY A 769 30.55 -7.68 34.57
C GLY A 769 29.52 -6.82 35.34
N GLU A 770 29.99 -6.22 36.40
CA GLU A 770 29.16 -5.43 37.35
C GLU A 770 28.47 -4.22 36.67
N GLU A 771 29.09 -3.59 35.69
CA GLU A 771 28.53 -2.45 34.98
C GLU A 771 27.25 -2.83 34.24
N ILE A 772 27.24 -3.97 33.48
CA ILE A 772 26.04 -4.49 32.82
C ILE A 772 25.00 -4.88 33.86
N LYS A 773 25.38 -5.58 34.94
CA LYS A 773 24.45 -6.00 36.01
C LYS A 773 23.77 -4.79 36.66
N ALA A 774 24.53 -3.75 36.98
CA ALA A 774 24.02 -2.51 37.57
C ALA A 774 23.04 -1.80 36.62
N THR A 775 23.37 -1.78 35.31
CA THR A 775 22.50 -1.21 34.28
C THR A 775 21.17 -2.00 34.14
N LEU A 776 21.26 -3.33 34.14
CA LEU A 776 20.07 -4.20 34.07
C LEU A 776 19.16 -4.05 35.31
N ALA A 777 19.75 -3.79 36.50
CA ALA A 777 19.05 -3.58 37.76
C ALA A 777 18.41 -2.18 37.88
N ALA A 778 18.83 -1.21 37.07
CA ALA A 778 18.36 0.17 37.18
C ALA A 778 16.85 0.31 37.02
N PRO A 779 16.14 1.14 37.81
CA PRO A 779 14.67 1.28 37.73
C PRO A 779 14.18 1.85 36.40
N ASP A 780 15.01 2.65 35.73
CA ASP A 780 14.74 3.30 34.46
C ASP A 780 15.23 2.48 33.23
N PHE A 781 15.79 1.28 33.45
CA PHE A 781 16.18 0.39 32.36
C PHE A 781 14.98 0.00 31.51
N GLY A 782 15.02 0.35 30.23
CA GLY A 782 13.94 0.09 29.24
C GLY A 782 14.20 -1.11 28.34
N GLY A 783 15.47 -1.54 28.20
CA GLY A 783 15.88 -2.65 27.37
C GLY A 783 17.31 -2.50 26.86
N ALA A 784 17.85 -3.55 26.26
CA ALA A 784 19.17 -3.48 25.65
C ALA A 784 19.26 -4.35 24.40
N SER A 785 19.99 -3.86 23.39
CA SER A 785 20.56 -4.69 22.33
C SER A 785 21.88 -5.29 22.80
N VAL A 786 22.19 -6.48 22.31
CA VAL A 786 23.45 -7.18 22.60
C VAL A 786 24.12 -7.57 21.30
N THR A 787 25.40 -7.17 21.18
CA THR A 787 26.22 -7.56 20.01
C THR A 787 27.47 -8.30 20.43
N ILE A 788 28.36 -8.54 19.47
CA ILE A 788 29.64 -9.21 19.71
C ILE A 788 30.42 -8.48 20.83
N PRO A 789 31.06 -9.25 21.77
CA PRO A 789 31.11 -10.70 21.86
C PRO A 789 30.02 -11.33 22.74
N PHE A 790 29.09 -10.57 23.32
CA PHE A 790 28.30 -10.90 24.52
C PHE A 790 26.98 -11.64 24.27
N LYS A 791 26.61 -11.97 23.03
CA LYS A 791 25.30 -12.60 22.70
C LYS A 791 25.02 -13.94 23.43
N LEU A 792 26.07 -14.64 23.83
CA LEU A 792 25.98 -15.87 24.62
C LEU A 792 26.19 -15.59 26.12
N ASP A 793 27.10 -14.67 26.45
CA ASP A 793 27.55 -14.42 27.80
C ASP A 793 26.48 -13.72 28.68
N VAL A 794 25.49 -13.05 28.06
CA VAL A 794 24.39 -12.39 28.79
C VAL A 794 23.30 -13.36 29.23
N ILE A 795 23.21 -14.55 28.61
CA ILE A 795 22.14 -15.54 28.91
C ILE A 795 22.03 -15.88 30.40
N PRO A 796 23.13 -16.10 31.15
CA PRO A 796 23.04 -16.39 32.58
C PRO A 796 22.49 -15.25 33.45
N LEU A 797 22.38 -14.05 32.93
CA LEU A 797 21.79 -12.88 33.61
C LEU A 797 20.29 -12.73 33.40
N LEU A 798 19.69 -13.56 32.59
CA LEU A 798 18.28 -13.46 32.16
C LEU A 798 17.40 -14.48 32.86
N ASP A 799 16.20 -14.08 33.23
CA ASP A 799 15.24 -14.94 33.92
C ASP A 799 14.54 -15.93 32.99
N LYS A 800 14.29 -15.51 31.71
CA LYS A 800 13.62 -16.33 30.69
C LYS A 800 14.15 -16.01 29.30
N LEU A 801 14.06 -16.99 28.42
CA LEU A 801 14.29 -16.80 26.97
C LEU A 801 12.98 -16.89 26.18
N SER A 802 12.93 -16.20 25.05
CA SER A 802 11.88 -16.45 24.07
C SER A 802 12.12 -17.79 23.37
N PRO A 803 11.07 -18.44 22.79
CA PRO A 803 11.26 -19.69 22.02
C PRO A 803 12.29 -19.54 20.89
N ALA A 804 12.35 -18.38 20.23
CA ALA A 804 13.34 -18.11 19.19
C ALA A 804 14.75 -18.00 19.77
N ALA A 805 14.95 -17.25 20.85
CA ALA A 805 16.27 -17.12 21.49
C ALA A 805 16.76 -18.46 22.08
N GLU A 806 15.87 -19.29 22.57
CA GLU A 806 16.18 -20.64 23.06
C GLU A 806 16.62 -21.57 21.92
N ALA A 807 15.85 -21.59 20.83
CA ALA A 807 16.19 -22.39 19.64
C ALA A 807 17.50 -21.90 18.97
N ILE A 808 17.75 -20.61 18.91
CA ILE A 808 18.95 -20.02 18.36
C ILE A 808 20.14 -20.22 19.31
N GLY A 809 19.91 -20.23 20.62
CA GLY A 809 20.96 -20.28 21.65
C GLY A 809 21.83 -19.03 21.72
N ALA A 810 21.28 -17.87 21.36
CA ALA A 810 21.94 -16.56 21.44
C ALA A 810 20.91 -15.44 21.63
N VAL A 811 21.27 -14.40 22.38
CA VAL A 811 20.41 -13.24 22.68
C VAL A 811 21.01 -11.99 22.05
N ASN A 812 20.21 -11.25 21.29
CA ASN A 812 20.57 -9.90 20.82
C ASN A 812 19.69 -8.81 21.41
N THR A 813 18.62 -9.17 22.18
CA THR A 813 17.62 -8.25 22.73
C THR A 813 17.26 -8.63 24.15
N ILE A 814 17.38 -7.70 25.11
CA ILE A 814 16.95 -7.86 26.51
C ILE A 814 15.72 -6.98 26.76
N ILE A 815 14.70 -7.56 27.38
CA ILE A 815 13.40 -6.93 27.57
C ILE A 815 12.99 -7.04 29.04
N PRO A 816 12.85 -5.93 29.79
CA PRO A 816 12.24 -5.96 31.09
C PRO A 816 10.71 -6.12 30.96
N VAL A 817 10.15 -7.13 31.56
CA VAL A 817 8.70 -7.39 31.59
C VAL A 817 8.20 -7.52 33.02
N ILE A 818 6.93 -7.21 33.27
CA ILE A 818 6.31 -7.40 34.59
C ILE A 818 5.44 -8.65 34.51
N GLU A 819 5.79 -9.66 35.28
CA GLU A 819 5.01 -10.90 35.40
C GLU A 819 4.68 -11.14 36.90
N GLY A 820 3.39 -11.33 37.20
CA GLY A 820 2.95 -11.55 38.58
C GLY A 820 3.34 -10.45 39.57
N GLY A 821 3.50 -9.20 39.10
CA GLY A 821 3.96 -8.04 39.87
C GLY A 821 5.46 -7.93 40.03
N ASN A 822 6.26 -8.89 39.60
CA ASN A 822 7.71 -8.87 39.64
C ASN A 822 8.30 -8.47 38.27
N ARG A 823 9.37 -7.70 38.30
CA ARG A 823 10.13 -7.38 37.07
C ARG A 823 11.09 -8.53 36.78
N ILE A 824 10.98 -9.09 35.59
CA ILE A 824 11.87 -10.13 35.05
C ILE A 824 12.56 -9.62 33.78
N LEU A 825 13.73 -10.20 33.49
CA LEU A 825 14.48 -9.94 32.26
C LEU A 825 14.30 -11.09 31.29
N ARG A 826 13.69 -10.82 30.14
CA ARG A 826 13.50 -11.80 29.06
C ARG A 826 14.51 -11.54 27.95
N GLY A 827 15.23 -12.59 27.51
CA GLY A 827 16.08 -12.56 26.35
C GLY A 827 15.34 -12.93 25.07
N ASP A 828 15.61 -12.23 23.99
CA ASP A 828 15.09 -12.53 22.66
C ASP A 828 16.20 -12.40 21.60
N ASN A 829 15.91 -12.85 20.38
CA ASN A 829 16.80 -12.67 19.25
C ASN A 829 16.02 -12.17 18.03
N THR A 830 16.33 -10.94 17.58
CA THR A 830 15.71 -10.30 16.43
C THR A 830 16.58 -10.38 15.16
N ASP A 831 17.82 -10.87 15.25
CA ASP A 831 18.70 -10.97 14.07
C ASP A 831 18.09 -11.85 12.99
N TRP A 832 17.46 -12.97 13.36
CA TRP A 832 16.84 -13.87 12.40
C TRP A 832 15.66 -13.22 11.66
N LEU A 833 14.90 -12.35 12.36
CA LEU A 833 13.83 -11.54 11.73
C LEU A 833 14.43 -10.59 10.71
N GLY A 834 15.52 -9.87 11.10
CA GLY A 834 16.22 -8.95 10.21
C GLY A 834 16.71 -9.63 8.93
N ILE A 835 17.31 -10.80 9.06
CA ILE A 835 17.79 -11.61 7.91
C ILE A 835 16.61 -12.04 7.04
N ARG A 836 15.59 -12.64 7.64
CA ARG A 836 14.43 -13.16 6.92
C ARG A 836 13.67 -12.08 6.15
N GLU A 837 13.35 -10.96 6.80
CA GLU A 837 12.58 -9.89 6.19
C GLU A 837 13.39 -9.15 5.11
N SER A 838 14.70 -8.99 5.29
CA SER A 838 15.56 -8.44 4.24
C SER A 838 15.61 -9.34 3.00
N ILE A 839 15.68 -10.67 3.17
CA ILE A 839 15.63 -11.63 2.05
C ILE A 839 14.26 -11.54 1.35
N ARG A 840 13.16 -11.59 2.10
CA ARG A 840 11.80 -11.50 1.55
C ARG A 840 11.56 -10.22 0.76
N SER A 841 12.03 -9.10 1.28
CA SER A 841 11.88 -7.79 0.66
C SER A 841 12.68 -7.66 -0.64
N ARG A 842 13.94 -8.15 -0.65
CA ARG A 842 14.84 -8.01 -1.80
C ARG A 842 14.73 -9.10 -2.86
N ALA A 843 14.26 -10.28 -2.47
CA ALA A 843 14.16 -11.44 -3.32
C ALA A 843 12.86 -12.24 -3.08
N PRO A 844 11.67 -11.62 -3.25
CA PRO A 844 10.40 -12.26 -2.94
C PRO A 844 10.13 -13.53 -3.78
N SER A 845 10.75 -13.65 -4.94
CA SER A 845 10.62 -14.82 -5.82
C SER A 845 11.35 -16.08 -5.36
N ILE A 846 12.24 -15.98 -4.36
CA ILE A 846 13.04 -17.15 -3.92
C ILE A 846 12.18 -18.20 -3.18
N GLY A 847 11.13 -17.79 -2.47
CA GLY A 847 10.26 -18.72 -1.73
C GLY A 847 11.05 -19.57 -0.72
N ALA A 848 10.82 -20.89 -0.74
CA ALA A 848 11.60 -21.86 0.03
C ALA A 848 12.88 -22.26 -0.75
N PRO A 849 14.09 -21.83 -0.32
CA PRO A 849 15.32 -22.09 -1.08
C PRO A 849 15.67 -23.58 -1.09
N ALA A 850 15.97 -24.12 -2.26
CA ALA A 850 16.44 -25.51 -2.39
C ALA A 850 17.78 -25.73 -1.69
N ALA A 851 18.67 -24.73 -1.72
CA ALA A 851 19.90 -24.71 -0.96
C ALA A 851 20.31 -23.29 -0.56
N ALA A 852 20.96 -23.17 0.59
CA ALA A 852 21.53 -21.94 1.10
C ALA A 852 22.94 -22.19 1.64
N LEU A 853 23.78 -21.15 1.69
CA LEU A 853 25.14 -21.20 2.25
C LEU A 853 25.24 -20.17 3.40
N VAL A 854 25.65 -20.63 4.57
CA VAL A 854 25.99 -19.77 5.72
C VAL A 854 27.49 -19.81 5.94
N ILE A 855 28.12 -18.63 6.06
CA ILE A 855 29.54 -18.45 6.29
C ILE A 855 29.75 -17.83 7.67
N GLY A 856 30.45 -18.57 8.55
CA GLY A 856 30.68 -18.20 9.95
C GLY A 856 30.04 -19.17 10.93
N ALA A 857 30.47 -19.13 12.20
CA ALA A 857 29.95 -19.99 13.29
C ALA A 857 29.74 -19.24 14.62
N GLY A 858 29.41 -17.94 14.56
CA GLY A 858 29.08 -17.10 15.72
C GLY A 858 27.57 -17.04 16.02
N GLY A 859 27.19 -16.22 16.99
CA GLY A 859 25.77 -16.02 17.37
C GLY A 859 24.88 -15.58 16.19
N THR A 860 25.42 -14.78 15.25
CA THR A 860 24.69 -14.35 14.06
C THR A 860 24.52 -15.49 13.04
N ALA A 861 25.48 -16.42 12.95
CA ALA A 861 25.33 -17.62 12.09
C ALA A 861 24.21 -18.53 12.60
N ARG A 862 24.02 -18.63 13.94
CA ARG A 862 22.88 -19.33 14.55
C ARG A 862 21.55 -18.71 14.11
N ALA A 863 21.45 -17.39 14.18
CA ALA A 863 20.28 -16.65 13.71
C ALA A 863 20.03 -16.82 12.19
N ALA A 864 21.11 -16.90 11.38
CA ALA A 864 21.00 -17.14 9.94
C ALA A 864 20.46 -18.54 9.61
N ILE A 865 20.92 -19.59 10.31
CA ILE A 865 20.38 -20.95 10.17
C ILE A 865 18.88 -20.96 10.53
N PHE A 866 18.49 -20.35 11.66
CA PHE A 866 17.09 -20.29 12.09
C PHE A 866 16.22 -19.50 11.10
N ALA A 867 16.73 -18.40 10.54
CA ALA A 867 16.04 -17.64 9.50
C ALA A 867 15.79 -18.49 8.24
N LEU A 868 16.80 -19.24 7.80
CA LEU A 868 16.68 -20.13 6.64
C LEU A 868 15.71 -21.29 6.88
N GLN A 869 15.69 -21.88 8.09
CA GLN A 869 14.67 -22.85 8.48
C GLN A 869 13.27 -22.24 8.39
N SER A 870 13.08 -21.02 8.89
CA SER A 870 11.81 -20.31 8.83
C SER A 870 11.36 -19.96 7.41
N LEU A 871 12.30 -19.89 6.45
CA LEU A 871 12.04 -19.74 5.02
C LEU A 871 11.79 -21.08 4.32
N GLY A 872 11.92 -22.21 5.01
CA GLY A 872 11.70 -23.55 4.46
C GLY A 872 12.87 -24.07 3.63
N ALA A 873 14.11 -23.62 3.90
CA ALA A 873 15.29 -24.09 3.18
C ALA A 873 15.45 -25.62 3.27
N GLN A 874 15.57 -26.29 2.13
CA GLN A 874 15.66 -27.74 2.06
C GLN A 874 17.06 -28.27 2.40
N ARG A 875 18.09 -27.42 2.20
CA ARG A 875 19.49 -27.73 2.55
C ARG A 875 20.21 -26.44 2.93
N ILE A 876 21.00 -26.50 4.01
CA ILE A 876 21.82 -25.38 4.50
C ILE A 876 23.26 -25.86 4.55
N TYR A 877 24.11 -25.30 3.72
CA TYR A 877 25.55 -25.53 3.80
C TYR A 877 26.15 -24.56 4.81
N LEU A 878 27.05 -25.08 5.68
CA LEU A 878 27.73 -24.28 6.69
C LEU A 878 29.24 -24.35 6.45
N PHE A 879 29.84 -23.16 6.34
CA PHE A 879 31.31 -23.04 6.27
C PHE A 879 31.85 -22.18 7.42
N ASN A 880 32.91 -22.61 8.06
CA ASN A 880 33.67 -21.78 8.98
C ASN A 880 35.14 -22.14 8.96
N ARG A 881 36.07 -21.16 9.00
CA ARG A 881 37.53 -21.35 9.01
C ARG A 881 37.99 -22.37 10.07
N THR A 882 37.33 -22.42 11.23
CA THR A 882 37.58 -23.40 12.28
C THR A 882 36.47 -24.46 12.24
N ALA A 883 36.72 -25.58 11.65
CA ALA A 883 35.74 -26.66 11.45
C ALA A 883 35.08 -27.15 12.76
N SER A 884 35.83 -27.21 13.89
CA SER A 884 35.28 -27.60 15.19
C SER A 884 34.19 -26.67 15.69
N LYS A 885 34.29 -25.35 15.45
CA LYS A 885 33.22 -24.39 15.80
C LYS A 885 31.98 -24.58 14.94
N ALA A 886 32.13 -24.91 13.67
CA ALA A 886 31.02 -25.21 12.78
C ALA A 886 30.32 -26.52 13.16
N GLN A 887 31.10 -27.54 13.59
CA GLN A 887 30.56 -28.82 14.04
C GLN A 887 29.65 -28.64 15.28
N VAL A 888 30.07 -27.84 16.26
CA VAL A 888 29.24 -27.48 17.44
C VAL A 888 27.95 -26.79 17.01
N LEU A 889 27.99 -26.00 15.94
CA LEU A 889 26.83 -25.34 15.41
C LEU A 889 25.84 -26.30 14.73
N VAL A 890 26.37 -27.30 13.97
CA VAL A 890 25.54 -28.36 13.38
C VAL A 890 24.80 -29.15 14.48
N GLU A 891 25.52 -29.50 15.56
CA GLU A 891 24.97 -30.25 16.69
C GLU A 891 23.90 -29.46 17.46
N ALA A 892 23.98 -28.13 17.44
CA ALA A 892 22.98 -27.24 18.08
C ALA A 892 21.66 -27.14 17.30
N PHE A 893 21.60 -27.57 16.04
CA PHE A 893 20.42 -27.54 15.18
C PHE A 893 20.09 -28.92 14.60
N PRO A 894 19.74 -29.92 15.43
CA PRO A 894 19.54 -31.31 15.00
C PRO A 894 18.41 -31.47 13.98
N ASP A 895 17.40 -30.61 14.05
CA ASP A 895 16.23 -30.64 13.15
C ASP A 895 16.44 -29.78 11.87
N ALA A 896 17.56 -29.07 11.74
CA ALA A 896 17.86 -28.29 10.54
C ALA A 896 18.64 -29.13 9.50
N PRO A 897 18.36 -28.98 8.20
CA PRO A 897 19.06 -29.72 7.15
C PRO A 897 20.47 -29.12 6.90
N VAL A 898 21.30 -29.02 7.95
CA VAL A 898 22.62 -28.39 7.90
C VAL A 898 23.68 -29.45 7.50
N LYS A 899 24.50 -29.09 6.50
CA LYS A 899 25.64 -29.86 6.05
C LYS A 899 26.93 -29.02 6.16
N LEU A 900 27.90 -29.50 6.93
CA LEU A 900 29.22 -28.87 7.00
C LEU A 900 29.98 -29.06 5.69
N ILE A 901 30.67 -28.00 5.23
CA ILE A 901 31.61 -28.02 4.13
C ILE A 901 32.99 -27.58 4.62
N GLU A 902 34.03 -28.26 4.16
CA GLU A 902 35.40 -28.04 4.66
C GLU A 902 36.12 -26.90 3.94
N THR A 903 35.76 -26.63 2.69
CA THR A 903 36.35 -25.56 1.87
C THR A 903 35.30 -24.88 1.02
N LEU A 904 35.52 -23.59 0.69
CA LEU A 904 34.73 -22.83 -0.28
C LEU A 904 35.29 -22.94 -1.71
N ASP A 905 36.53 -23.44 -1.88
CA ASP A 905 37.21 -23.49 -3.19
C ASP A 905 36.61 -24.53 -4.14
N VAL A 906 36.01 -25.56 -3.59
CA VAL A 906 35.37 -26.64 -4.34
C VAL A 906 33.95 -26.81 -3.84
N TRP A 907 32.97 -26.58 -4.71
CA TRP A 907 31.57 -26.82 -4.36
C TRP A 907 31.31 -28.34 -4.30
N PRO A 908 30.58 -28.85 -3.29
CA PRO A 908 30.24 -30.27 -3.20
C PRO A 908 29.56 -30.75 -4.48
N ALA A 909 30.11 -31.77 -5.12
CA ALA A 909 29.58 -32.35 -6.37
C ALA A 909 28.13 -32.91 -6.21
N GLU A 910 27.70 -33.17 -4.97
CA GLU A 910 26.40 -33.71 -4.63
C GLU A 910 25.48 -32.64 -4.03
N GLY A 911 24.61 -32.07 -4.83
CA GLY A 911 23.53 -31.17 -4.36
C GLY A 911 23.42 -29.89 -5.16
N PRO A 912 22.30 -29.18 -5.03
CA PRO A 912 22.06 -27.93 -5.76
C PRO A 912 22.98 -26.80 -5.28
N ALA A 913 23.34 -25.90 -6.20
CA ALA A 913 24.00 -24.65 -5.85
C ALA A 913 23.11 -23.77 -4.94
N PRO A 914 23.70 -23.00 -4.01
CA PRO A 914 22.92 -22.16 -3.12
C PRO A 914 22.32 -21.00 -3.91
N THR A 915 21.05 -20.73 -3.70
CA THR A 915 20.37 -19.51 -4.18
C THR A 915 20.33 -18.42 -3.11
N VAL A 916 20.69 -18.74 -1.87
CA VAL A 916 20.83 -17.79 -0.75
C VAL A 916 22.21 -17.96 -0.14
N ILE A 917 22.99 -16.88 -0.07
CA ILE A 917 24.31 -16.86 0.56
C ILE A 917 24.29 -15.82 1.68
N ILE A 918 24.63 -16.23 2.92
CA ILE A 918 24.65 -15.35 4.09
C ILE A 918 26.06 -15.38 4.70
N SER A 919 26.77 -14.25 4.65
CA SER A 919 28.04 -14.04 5.33
C SER A 919 27.81 -13.39 6.71
N THR A 920 28.29 -14.05 7.75
CA THR A 920 28.21 -13.56 9.14
C THR A 920 29.57 -13.26 9.75
N VAL A 921 30.62 -13.19 8.92
CA VAL A 921 31.98 -12.89 9.35
C VAL A 921 32.24 -11.38 9.27
N PRO A 922 32.94 -10.79 10.26
CA PRO A 922 33.30 -9.37 10.19
C PRO A 922 34.35 -9.12 9.12
N VAL A 923 34.16 -8.04 8.34
CA VAL A 923 35.19 -7.51 7.44
C VAL A 923 35.99 -6.49 8.22
N SER A 924 37.29 -6.72 8.44
CA SER A 924 38.13 -5.73 9.10
C SER A 924 38.37 -4.53 8.17
N ALA A 925 38.07 -3.32 8.61
CA ALA A 925 38.23 -2.08 7.84
C ALA A 925 39.71 -1.73 7.54
N THR A 926 40.67 -2.50 8.08
CA THR A 926 42.09 -2.26 8.00
C THR A 926 42.82 -3.17 7.01
N THR A 927 42.16 -3.99 6.21
CA THR A 927 42.82 -4.88 5.25
C THR A 927 43.18 -4.16 3.96
N THR A 928 44.13 -3.25 4.00
CA THR A 928 45.15 -3.10 2.96
C THR A 928 46.14 -4.30 2.97
N ASP A 929 45.94 -5.25 3.88
CA ASP A 929 46.74 -6.44 4.03
C ASP A 929 46.24 -7.52 3.08
N SER A 930 47.01 -7.81 2.06
CA SER A 930 46.79 -8.85 1.07
C SER A 930 46.66 -10.28 1.66
N THR A 931 46.81 -10.43 2.97
CA THR A 931 46.74 -11.71 3.67
C THR A 931 45.37 -12.06 4.23
N ASN A 932 44.40 -11.16 4.21
CA ASN A 932 43.01 -11.43 4.64
C ASN A 932 41.97 -10.69 3.80
N PRO A 933 41.75 -11.14 2.54
CA PRO A 933 40.94 -10.40 1.54
C PRO A 933 39.40 -10.44 1.79
N GLY A 934 38.96 -10.78 2.98
CA GLY A 934 37.54 -11.03 3.22
C GLY A 934 37.09 -12.40 2.68
N VAL A 935 35.79 -12.65 2.64
CA VAL A 935 35.24 -13.89 2.11
C VAL A 935 35.17 -13.78 0.59
N LEU A 936 36.09 -14.48 -0.11
CA LEU A 936 36.04 -14.65 -1.56
C LEU A 936 35.43 -16.03 -1.87
N LEU A 937 34.34 -16.02 -2.64
CA LEU A 937 33.65 -17.21 -3.11
C LEU A 937 34.05 -17.52 -4.55
N PRO A 938 34.14 -18.82 -4.92
CA PRO A 938 34.33 -19.22 -6.32
C PRO A 938 33.19 -18.65 -7.19
N LEU A 939 33.53 -18.12 -8.36
CA LEU A 939 32.56 -17.62 -9.31
C LEU A 939 31.51 -18.67 -9.72
N ALA A 940 31.89 -19.94 -9.70
CA ALA A 940 31.01 -21.07 -10.01
C ALA A 940 29.82 -21.23 -9.05
N LEU A 941 29.83 -20.58 -7.88
CA LEU A 941 28.67 -20.56 -6.94
C LEU A 941 27.58 -19.58 -7.36
N PHE A 942 27.88 -18.66 -8.27
CA PHE A 942 26.95 -17.64 -8.72
C PHE A 942 26.38 -18.05 -10.09
N ASP A 943 25.23 -18.70 -10.07
CA ASP A 943 24.51 -19.04 -11.30
C ASP A 943 23.67 -17.87 -11.77
N ALA A 944 24.11 -17.17 -12.80
CA ALA A 944 23.40 -16.04 -13.39
C ALA A 944 22.12 -16.45 -14.15
N THR A 945 21.84 -17.75 -14.31
CA THR A 945 20.60 -18.23 -14.95
C THR A 945 19.42 -18.32 -14.00
N VAL A 946 19.68 -18.29 -12.68
CA VAL A 946 18.67 -18.33 -11.62
C VAL A 946 18.69 -17.04 -10.79
N ASN A 947 17.59 -16.70 -10.17
CA ASN A 947 17.54 -15.62 -9.20
C ASN A 947 18.09 -16.09 -7.86
N GLY A 948 18.93 -15.29 -7.24
CA GLY A 948 19.49 -15.57 -5.93
C GLY A 948 19.62 -14.31 -5.08
N VAL A 949 20.06 -14.46 -3.83
CA VAL A 949 20.33 -13.35 -2.92
C VAL A 949 21.61 -13.58 -2.12
N VAL A 950 22.40 -12.52 -2.00
CA VAL A 950 23.58 -12.46 -1.12
C VAL A 950 23.28 -11.50 0.02
N VAL A 951 23.47 -11.95 1.24
CA VAL A 951 23.36 -11.15 2.47
C VAL A 951 24.75 -11.08 3.10
N ASP A 952 25.29 -9.88 3.29
CA ASP A 952 26.48 -9.70 4.08
C ASP A 952 26.15 -8.93 5.37
N MET A 953 26.34 -9.58 6.51
CA MET A 953 26.05 -8.99 7.81
C MET A 953 27.02 -7.86 8.18
N ALA A 954 28.19 -7.79 7.54
CA ALA A 954 29.09 -6.66 7.64
C ALA A 954 28.51 -5.47 6.88
N TYR A 955 28.60 -4.27 7.48
CA TYR A 955 28.08 -3.03 6.88
C TYR A 955 29.12 -1.91 6.79
N LYS A 956 30.38 -2.20 7.12
CA LYS A 956 31.54 -1.33 6.84
C LYS A 956 32.66 -2.17 6.24
N PRO A 957 33.17 -1.79 5.05
CA PRO A 957 32.71 -0.71 4.15
C PRO A 957 31.30 -0.94 3.59
N ALA A 958 30.69 0.09 3.00
CA ALA A 958 29.33 -0.01 2.46
C ALA A 958 29.20 -1.09 1.34
N GLU A 959 30.17 -1.16 0.44
CA GLU A 959 30.31 -2.26 -0.51
C GLU A 959 31.42 -3.21 0.01
N THR A 960 31.01 -4.29 0.62
CA THR A 960 31.95 -5.34 1.05
C THR A 960 32.51 -6.13 -0.15
N PRO A 961 33.65 -6.82 -0.03
CA PRO A 961 34.20 -7.67 -1.09
C PRO A 961 33.19 -8.70 -1.61
N LEU A 962 32.37 -9.29 -0.74
CA LEU A 962 31.34 -10.25 -1.12
C LEU A 962 30.23 -9.60 -1.96
N ILE A 963 29.75 -8.43 -1.58
CA ILE A 963 28.73 -7.68 -2.35
C ILE A 963 29.28 -7.28 -3.72
N THR A 964 30.54 -6.80 -3.77
CA THR A 964 31.22 -6.46 -5.02
C THR A 964 31.38 -7.67 -5.94
N LEU A 965 31.75 -8.82 -5.37
CA LEU A 965 31.87 -10.08 -6.11
C LEU A 965 30.53 -10.51 -6.69
N ALA A 966 29.46 -10.50 -5.89
CA ALA A 966 28.10 -10.85 -6.33
C ALA A 966 27.60 -9.92 -7.44
N LYS A 967 27.90 -8.62 -7.36
CA LYS A 967 27.55 -7.61 -8.36
C LYS A 967 28.16 -7.91 -9.73
N SER A 968 29.39 -8.41 -9.75
CA SER A 968 30.11 -8.77 -10.98
C SER A 968 29.78 -10.16 -11.50
N ALA A 969 29.62 -11.15 -10.62
CA ALA A 969 29.43 -12.56 -10.99
C ALA A 969 27.97 -12.88 -11.37
N ALA A 970 26.99 -12.33 -10.67
CA ALA A 970 25.56 -12.54 -10.92
C ALA A 970 24.79 -11.23 -10.77
N PRO A 971 24.76 -10.36 -11.78
CA PRO A 971 24.08 -9.06 -11.72
C PRO A 971 22.58 -9.13 -11.39
N ASN A 972 21.92 -10.24 -11.73
CA ASN A 972 20.52 -10.54 -11.44
C ASN A 972 20.25 -10.97 -9.99
N TRP A 973 21.28 -11.30 -9.21
CA TRP A 973 21.10 -11.65 -7.81
C TRP A 973 20.83 -10.41 -6.98
N ALA A 974 19.88 -10.52 -6.06
CA ALA A 974 19.63 -9.49 -5.06
C ALA A 974 20.81 -9.39 -4.07
N ARG A 975 21.08 -8.20 -3.59
CA ARG A 975 22.16 -7.93 -2.62
C ARG A 975 21.56 -7.22 -1.43
N VAL A 976 21.80 -7.74 -0.24
CA VAL A 976 21.38 -7.21 1.04
C VAL A 976 22.62 -6.77 1.81
N MET A 977 22.70 -5.49 2.09
CA MET A 977 23.77 -4.92 2.92
C MET A 977 23.46 -5.11 4.41
N GLY A 978 24.47 -5.24 5.24
CA GLY A 978 24.29 -5.43 6.68
C GLY A 978 23.53 -4.30 7.37
N VAL A 979 23.56 -3.08 6.83
CA VAL A 979 22.74 -1.96 7.34
C VAL A 979 21.25 -2.22 7.15
N GLU A 980 20.81 -2.91 6.09
CA GLU A 980 19.41 -3.29 5.86
C GLU A 980 18.95 -4.30 6.90
N VAL A 981 19.79 -5.30 7.20
CA VAL A 981 19.54 -6.28 8.27
C VAL A 981 19.51 -5.60 9.64
N LEU A 982 20.41 -4.65 9.89
CA LEU A 982 20.43 -3.86 11.12
C LEU A 982 19.13 -3.06 11.29
N LEU A 983 18.60 -2.48 10.21
CA LEU A 983 17.32 -1.77 10.23
C LEU A 983 16.17 -2.72 10.58
N GLU A 984 16.00 -3.83 9.88
CA GLU A 984 14.86 -4.73 10.07
C GLU A 984 14.88 -5.38 11.48
N GLN A 985 16.05 -5.84 11.99
CA GLN A 985 16.15 -6.34 13.36
C GLN A 985 15.89 -5.25 14.40
N GLY A 986 16.36 -4.01 14.13
CA GLY A 986 16.17 -2.88 15.03
C GLY A 986 14.72 -2.41 15.12
N TYR A 987 13.95 -2.50 14.02
CA TYR A 987 12.50 -2.23 14.06
C TYR A 987 11.79 -3.22 14.98
N ALA A 988 12.14 -4.50 14.92
CA ALA A 988 11.57 -5.53 15.81
C ALA A 988 11.92 -5.26 17.28
N GLN A 989 13.16 -4.84 17.58
CA GLN A 989 13.55 -4.43 18.94
C GLN A 989 12.72 -3.22 19.41
N PHE A 990 12.62 -2.19 18.58
CA PHE A 990 11.87 -0.98 18.89
C PHE A 990 10.41 -1.28 19.25
N GLU A 991 9.76 -2.11 18.42
CA GLU A 991 8.36 -2.52 18.63
C GLU A 991 8.20 -3.35 19.91
N THR A 992 9.16 -4.20 20.21
CA THR A 992 9.14 -5.03 21.42
C THR A 992 9.26 -4.18 22.70
N TRP A 993 10.12 -3.13 22.71
CA TRP A 993 10.31 -2.29 23.88
C TRP A 993 9.20 -1.26 24.08
N THR A 994 8.70 -0.68 22.98
CA THR A 994 7.72 0.42 23.05
C THR A 994 6.27 -0.05 22.94
N GLY A 995 6.03 -1.26 22.42
CA GLY A 995 4.71 -1.73 22.03
C GLY A 995 4.09 -0.92 20.89
N ARG A 996 4.91 -0.15 20.14
CA ARG A 996 4.49 0.73 19.05
C ARG A 996 5.25 0.40 17.77
N ARG A 997 4.58 0.42 16.63
CA ARG A 997 5.23 0.22 15.35
C ARG A 997 6.31 1.25 15.10
N CYS A 998 7.45 0.80 14.60
CA CYS A 998 8.52 1.68 14.21
C CYS A 998 8.17 2.41 12.92
N THR A 999 8.43 3.72 12.87
CA THR A 999 8.24 4.56 11.68
C THR A 999 9.41 4.32 10.72
N LYS A 1000 9.36 3.17 10.01
CA LYS A 1000 10.48 2.63 9.22
C LYS A 1000 11.10 3.65 8.26
N HIS A 1001 10.30 4.40 7.51
CA HIS A 1001 10.81 5.34 6.50
C HIS A 1001 11.58 6.55 7.10
N VAL A 1002 11.13 7.10 8.25
CA VAL A 1002 11.84 8.20 8.93
C VAL A 1002 13.13 7.67 9.55
N VAL A 1003 13.03 6.54 10.23
CA VAL A 1003 14.17 5.91 10.90
C VAL A 1003 15.22 5.44 9.90
N SER A 1004 14.82 4.78 8.80
CA SER A 1004 15.75 4.34 7.76
C SER A 1004 16.45 5.53 7.11
N LYS A 1005 15.72 6.62 6.83
CA LYS A 1005 16.31 7.84 6.27
C LYS A 1005 17.40 8.37 7.18
N SER A 1006 17.11 8.57 8.48
CA SER A 1006 18.09 9.09 9.45
C SER A 1006 19.33 8.20 9.60
N VAL A 1007 19.12 6.87 9.56
CA VAL A 1007 20.22 5.90 9.64
C VAL A 1007 21.06 5.92 8.36
N LEU A 1008 20.44 5.89 7.19
CA LEU A 1008 21.16 5.83 5.91
C LEU A 1008 21.89 7.13 5.62
N GLU A 1009 21.32 8.30 5.94
CA GLU A 1009 22.01 9.59 5.83
C GLU A 1009 23.31 9.56 6.66
N LYS A 1010 23.24 9.24 7.95
CA LYS A 1010 24.41 9.14 8.80
C LYS A 1010 25.37 8.03 8.39
N TYR A 1011 24.86 6.92 7.91
CA TYR A 1011 25.67 5.79 7.44
C TYR A 1011 26.55 6.17 6.25
N PHE A 1012 25.97 6.81 5.23
CA PHE A 1012 26.71 7.24 4.04
C PHE A 1012 27.59 8.47 4.28
N GLU A 1013 27.34 9.27 5.32
CA GLU A 1013 28.25 10.33 5.76
C GLU A 1013 29.51 9.75 6.43
N THR A 1014 29.42 8.57 7.04
CA THR A 1014 30.50 7.95 7.83
C THR A 1014 31.14 6.72 7.18
N ALA A 1015 30.60 6.25 6.06
CA ALA A 1015 31.12 5.15 5.27
C ALA A 1015 32.08 5.67 4.22
#